data_dd8cf97a8087531e2a9bf4645181a1f0
#
_entry.id   dd8cf97a8087531e2a9bf4645181a1f0
#
_cell.length_a   1.000
_cell.length_b   1.000
_cell.length_c   1.000
_cell.angle_alpha   90.00
_cell.angle_beta   90.00
_cell.angle_gamma   90.00
#
_symmetry.space_group_name_H-M   'P 1'
#
loop_
_entity.id
_entity.type
_entity.pdbx_description
1 polymer ?
#
loop_
_entity_poly.entity_id
_entity_poly.type
_entity_poly.pdbx_seq_one_letter_code
_entity_poly.pdbx_strand_id
1 'polypeptide(L)'
;MKTRDIRKQFLDYFAAQGHEIVPSSPLVPHNDPTLLFTNAGMVQFKDVFLGQEKRPYHRAVTAQRCVRAGGKHNDLDNVGYTARHHTFFEMLGNFSFGDYFKRQAIEHAWTLLTEGYGLPAEKLWITVFEEDDEAADIWRGEIGVPSERFARIGASDNFWAMGDTGPCGPCSEIFYDHGPEVAGGPPGSPDADGDRYVEIWNLVFMQFNRDAEGNDAPLPKPSVDTGMGLERLAAVMQGVHSNYETDLFVALIKAAGDVTGCNDLNNTSLRVIADHIRSSAFLVTDGVVPSNEGRGYVLRRIIRRAIRHGYQAGASGPFMHKLVASLVEEMGEACPELVEAQARVEETLALEGERFAQTLDQGLRILEQGLADLSGTVIPGELAFKLYDTFGFPADLTADYARERGLSVDMEGFEEAMTGQRDRARAASQFRMEGVVKVSVEERTDFTGYKDLDGSATVLSLVTDETEAEAIDQGGGGLVILDRTPFYAESGGQVGDKGVLTWPGGAFEVSDVHFLAHKVIAHAGRVTLGSLVKGTNISAEVNRNCRRATAANHSATHLLHAALQEVLGAHVQQKGSLVDHERLRFDFSHGEPMSTAQIEKVERLVNQQIRANNGVDTRLMDLEEARAEGAAALFGERYEDEVRVVSMGEFSLELCGGTHVHRTGDIGVFRITSESGIAAGVRRVESLTGEAAYQHGMNESATLGRLATALKTGRADVEERATSLATRVRELERKIEQLQGQVAAGGAGDDPASEAQEVNGIRLLVKRFDDVDIKGLRAMMDRLRDRLGSAVVVLGGVQNDKATLLVGVSKDLTDRCHAGELVGELAAKVGGKGGGRADSAQGGGGDIGGLDEALAEVPNWLSSR
;
A
#
# COMPACT_ATOMS: atom_id res chain seq x y z
N MET A 1 -38.53 -2.79 -14.02
CA MET A 1 -37.70 -4.03 -14.12
C MET A 1 -36.58 -3.94 -13.10
N LYS A 2 -36.24 -5.01 -12.40
CA LYS A 2 -35.10 -5.00 -11.44
C LYS A 2 -33.76 -5.02 -12.16
N THR A 3 -32.75 -4.45 -11.55
CA THR A 3 -31.37 -4.40 -12.13
C THR A 3 -30.85 -5.80 -12.51
N ARG A 4 -31.08 -6.82 -11.68
CA ARG A 4 -30.70 -8.22 -11.99
C ARG A 4 -31.42 -8.80 -13.20
N ASP A 5 -32.68 -8.42 -13.42
CA ASP A 5 -33.47 -8.94 -14.56
C ASP A 5 -33.02 -8.30 -15.88
N ILE A 6 -32.60 -7.02 -15.81
CA ILE A 6 -32.01 -6.31 -16.97
C ILE A 6 -30.72 -7.00 -17.42
N ARG A 7 -29.82 -7.29 -16.46
CA ARG A 7 -28.56 -8.03 -16.74
C ARG A 7 -28.86 -9.36 -17.42
N LYS A 8 -29.78 -10.14 -16.81
CA LYS A 8 -30.13 -11.46 -17.34
C LYS A 8 -30.71 -11.37 -18.76
N GLN A 9 -31.65 -10.44 -19.01
CA GLN A 9 -32.25 -10.28 -20.31
C GLN A 9 -31.24 -9.89 -21.40
N PHE A 10 -30.24 -9.06 -21.07
CA PHE A 10 -29.14 -8.73 -21.98
C PHE A 10 -28.35 -9.98 -22.39
N LEU A 11 -27.92 -10.76 -21.42
CA LEU A 11 -27.16 -11.99 -21.67
C LEU A 11 -27.96 -13.01 -22.45
N ASP A 12 -29.23 -13.23 -22.09
CA ASP A 12 -30.14 -14.18 -22.76
C ASP A 12 -30.42 -13.75 -24.20
N TYR A 13 -30.61 -12.45 -24.47
CA TYR A 13 -30.85 -11.93 -25.82
C TYR A 13 -29.67 -12.24 -26.75
N PHE A 14 -28.46 -11.92 -26.34
CA PHE A 14 -27.29 -12.14 -27.17
C PHE A 14 -26.90 -13.62 -27.26
N ALA A 15 -27.13 -14.42 -26.23
CA ALA A 15 -27.00 -15.87 -26.31
C ALA A 15 -27.92 -16.47 -27.38
N ALA A 16 -29.16 -15.98 -27.46
CA ALA A 16 -30.11 -16.38 -28.55
C ALA A 16 -29.64 -15.96 -29.95
N GLN A 17 -28.76 -14.94 -30.03
CA GLN A 17 -28.11 -14.51 -31.27
C GLN A 17 -26.77 -15.21 -31.54
N GLY A 18 -26.46 -16.28 -30.79
CA GLY A 18 -25.27 -17.12 -30.98
C GLY A 18 -23.97 -16.54 -30.33
N HIS A 19 -24.10 -15.67 -29.35
CA HIS A 19 -22.95 -15.21 -28.54
C HIS A 19 -22.71 -16.16 -27.38
N GLU A 20 -21.45 -16.45 -27.11
CA GLU A 20 -21.02 -17.18 -25.90
C GLU A 20 -21.15 -16.26 -24.69
N ILE A 21 -21.81 -16.74 -23.62
CA ILE A 21 -21.85 -16.02 -22.34
C ILE A 21 -20.50 -16.20 -21.62
N VAL A 22 -19.70 -15.16 -21.58
CA VAL A 22 -18.39 -15.17 -20.94
C VAL A 22 -18.49 -14.51 -19.55
N PRO A 23 -18.03 -15.17 -18.47
CA PRO A 23 -17.99 -14.57 -17.15
C PRO A 23 -17.20 -13.26 -17.11
N SER A 24 -17.52 -12.39 -16.15
CA SER A 24 -16.71 -11.20 -15.87
C SER A 24 -15.29 -11.59 -15.53
N SER A 25 -14.31 -10.96 -16.17
CA SER A 25 -12.92 -11.09 -15.73
C SER A 25 -12.71 -10.38 -14.38
N PRO A 26 -11.63 -10.73 -13.64
CA PRO A 26 -11.25 -10.01 -12.44
C PRO A 26 -11.02 -8.51 -12.68
N LEU A 27 -11.26 -7.70 -11.65
CA LEU A 27 -10.97 -6.26 -11.68
C LEU A 27 -9.48 -5.95 -11.78
N VAL A 28 -8.62 -6.91 -11.43
CA VAL A 28 -7.18 -6.82 -11.60
C VAL A 28 -6.81 -7.51 -12.92
N PRO A 29 -6.49 -6.74 -13.99
CA PRO A 29 -6.15 -7.33 -15.28
C PRO A 29 -4.84 -8.09 -15.20
N HIS A 30 -4.83 -9.34 -15.68
CA HIS A 30 -3.64 -10.21 -15.64
C HIS A 30 -2.60 -9.83 -16.70
N ASN A 31 -3.03 -9.34 -17.87
CA ASN A 31 -2.18 -9.20 -19.06
C ASN A 31 -1.86 -7.74 -19.42
N ASP A 32 -2.27 -6.75 -18.63
CA ASP A 32 -2.01 -5.35 -18.95
C ASP A 32 -1.42 -4.58 -17.75
N PRO A 33 -0.09 -4.38 -17.70
CA PRO A 33 0.55 -3.62 -16.62
C PRO A 33 0.27 -2.11 -16.69
N THR A 34 -0.27 -1.61 -17.80
CA THR A 34 -0.60 -0.18 -17.98
C THR A 34 -1.91 0.19 -17.30
N LEU A 35 -2.78 -0.80 -17.01
CA LEU A 35 -4.05 -0.60 -16.35
C LEU A 35 -3.98 -0.98 -14.86
N LEU A 36 -4.44 -0.09 -13.99
CA LEU A 36 -4.62 -0.40 -12.58
C LEU A 36 -5.76 -1.42 -12.38
N PHE A 37 -6.89 -1.18 -13.05
CA PHE A 37 -8.09 -2.02 -12.95
C PHE A 37 -8.74 -2.21 -14.31
N THR A 38 -9.55 -3.25 -14.44
CA THR A 38 -10.42 -3.47 -15.57
C THR A 38 -11.45 -2.33 -15.61
N ASN A 39 -11.39 -1.47 -16.63
CA ASN A 39 -12.17 -0.26 -16.77
C ASN A 39 -13.19 -0.29 -17.91
N ALA A 40 -13.18 -1.37 -18.71
CA ALA A 40 -14.09 -1.59 -19.85
C ALA A 40 -14.27 -3.08 -20.12
N GLY A 41 -15.39 -3.44 -20.79
CA GLY A 41 -15.74 -4.83 -21.12
C GLY A 41 -14.74 -5.54 -22.02
N MET A 42 -14.10 -4.78 -22.91
CA MET A 42 -13.16 -5.32 -23.89
C MET A 42 -11.80 -5.74 -23.32
N VAL A 43 -11.45 -5.33 -22.08
CA VAL A 43 -10.11 -5.57 -21.52
C VAL A 43 -9.73 -7.05 -21.53
N GLN A 44 -10.66 -7.94 -21.19
CA GLN A 44 -10.45 -9.39 -21.23
C GLN A 44 -10.33 -9.98 -22.65
N PHE A 45 -10.66 -9.21 -23.69
CA PHE A 45 -10.63 -9.65 -25.10
C PHE A 45 -9.58 -8.89 -25.93
N LYS A 46 -8.72 -8.08 -25.30
CA LYS A 46 -7.70 -7.29 -25.98
C LYS A 46 -6.85 -8.12 -26.94
N ASP A 47 -6.33 -9.24 -26.48
CA ASP A 47 -5.45 -10.11 -27.25
C ASP A 47 -6.20 -10.86 -28.38
N VAL A 48 -7.52 -11.07 -28.20
CA VAL A 48 -8.38 -11.62 -29.25
C VAL A 48 -8.57 -10.61 -30.40
N PHE A 49 -8.81 -9.32 -30.08
CA PHE A 49 -8.91 -8.25 -31.08
C PHE A 49 -7.59 -8.04 -31.85
N LEU A 50 -6.47 -8.19 -31.18
CA LEU A 50 -5.13 -8.10 -31.77
C LEU A 50 -4.73 -9.36 -32.55
N GLY A 51 -5.56 -10.43 -32.49
CA GLY A 51 -5.28 -11.72 -33.13
C GLY A 51 -4.16 -12.52 -32.46
N GLN A 52 -3.75 -12.14 -31.27
CA GLN A 52 -2.69 -12.78 -30.46
C GLN A 52 -3.25 -13.98 -29.67
N GLU A 53 -4.56 -13.97 -29.36
CA GLU A 53 -5.28 -15.06 -28.72
C GLU A 53 -6.39 -15.59 -29.62
N LYS A 54 -6.63 -16.89 -29.58
CA LYS A 54 -7.76 -17.56 -30.29
C LYS A 54 -8.71 -18.15 -29.30
N ARG A 55 -10.00 -17.79 -29.39
CA ARG A 55 -11.07 -18.39 -28.60
C ARG A 55 -11.89 -19.36 -29.46
N PRO A 56 -12.57 -20.36 -28.85
CA PRO A 56 -13.42 -21.31 -29.60
C PRO A 56 -14.71 -20.70 -30.17
N TYR A 57 -14.95 -19.41 -29.90
CA TYR A 57 -16.11 -18.64 -30.33
C TYR A 57 -15.68 -17.37 -31.08
N HIS A 58 -16.57 -16.82 -31.90
CA HIS A 58 -16.37 -15.58 -32.63
C HIS A 58 -17.30 -14.44 -32.17
N ARG A 59 -18.21 -14.74 -31.26
CA ARG A 59 -19.13 -13.80 -30.62
C ARG A 59 -19.11 -14.04 -29.12
N ALA A 60 -19.11 -13.01 -28.34
CA ALA A 60 -19.19 -13.09 -26.88
C ALA A 60 -20.18 -12.08 -26.34
N VAL A 61 -20.74 -12.36 -25.17
CA VAL A 61 -21.54 -11.44 -24.37
C VAL A 61 -21.10 -11.56 -22.91
N THR A 62 -20.98 -10.42 -22.22
CA THR A 62 -20.60 -10.39 -20.80
C THR A 62 -21.25 -9.23 -20.05
N ALA A 63 -21.43 -9.41 -18.74
CA ALA A 63 -21.67 -8.33 -17.78
C ALA A 63 -20.35 -8.12 -17.00
N GLN A 64 -19.48 -7.28 -17.54
CA GLN A 64 -18.14 -7.05 -16.99
C GLN A 64 -18.16 -6.08 -15.84
N ARG A 65 -17.65 -6.46 -14.69
CA ARG A 65 -17.36 -5.57 -13.57
C ARG A 65 -16.21 -4.64 -13.93
N CYS A 66 -16.39 -3.34 -13.70
CA CYS A 66 -15.42 -2.30 -14.04
C CYS A 66 -15.16 -1.39 -12.83
N VAL A 67 -13.91 -0.92 -12.71
CA VAL A 67 -13.52 0.09 -11.71
C VAL A 67 -12.84 1.28 -12.40
N ARG A 68 -13.35 2.50 -12.13
CA ARG A 68 -12.80 3.78 -12.57
C ARG A 68 -12.53 4.68 -11.36
N ALA A 69 -11.42 4.42 -10.66
CA ALA A 69 -11.05 5.13 -9.44
C ALA A 69 -9.56 5.53 -9.40
N GLY A 70 -8.92 5.63 -10.56
CA GLY A 70 -7.52 6.04 -10.71
C GLY A 70 -7.00 5.87 -12.14
N GLY A 71 -5.87 6.48 -12.47
CA GLY A 71 -5.32 6.51 -13.81
C GLY A 71 -6.05 7.47 -14.75
N LYS A 72 -6.10 7.15 -16.05
CA LYS A 72 -6.71 7.99 -17.10
C LYS A 72 -8.22 8.14 -16.93
N HIS A 73 -8.91 7.10 -16.41
CA HIS A 73 -10.33 7.10 -16.13
C HIS A 73 -10.55 7.13 -14.62
N ASN A 74 -10.94 8.29 -14.09
CA ASN A 74 -11.13 8.50 -12.66
C ASN A 74 -12.44 9.22 -12.40
N ASP A 75 -13.45 8.51 -11.94
CA ASP A 75 -14.78 9.04 -11.61
C ASP A 75 -14.96 9.35 -10.12
N LEU A 76 -13.93 9.07 -9.29
CA LEU A 76 -14.02 9.15 -7.83
C LEU A 76 -14.54 10.49 -7.31
N ASP A 77 -14.10 11.61 -7.91
CA ASP A 77 -14.46 12.96 -7.46
C ASP A 77 -15.92 13.32 -7.78
N ASN A 78 -16.52 12.64 -8.76
CA ASN A 78 -17.90 12.85 -9.21
C ASN A 78 -18.91 12.00 -8.44
N VAL A 79 -18.43 10.93 -7.76
CA VAL A 79 -19.30 9.98 -7.05
C VAL A 79 -20.05 10.65 -5.90
N GLY A 80 -21.36 10.48 -5.90
CA GLY A 80 -22.30 11.07 -4.93
C GLY A 80 -22.82 12.46 -5.31
N TYR A 81 -22.10 13.17 -6.18
CA TYR A 81 -22.45 14.53 -6.60
C TYR A 81 -23.14 14.61 -7.98
N THR A 82 -22.91 13.62 -8.85
CA THR A 82 -23.59 13.47 -10.13
C THR A 82 -24.57 12.31 -10.08
N ALA A 83 -25.52 12.28 -11.03
CA ALA A 83 -26.54 11.24 -11.06
C ALA A 83 -26.06 9.88 -11.61
N ARG A 84 -24.92 9.87 -12.35
CA ARG A 84 -24.54 8.77 -13.26
C ARG A 84 -23.10 8.24 -13.12
N HIS A 85 -22.23 8.85 -12.30
CA HIS A 85 -20.83 8.42 -12.15
C HIS A 85 -20.63 7.53 -10.92
N HIS A 86 -19.88 6.44 -11.10
CA HIS A 86 -19.59 5.43 -10.09
C HIS A 86 -18.13 5.00 -10.14
N THR A 87 -17.55 4.65 -8.99
CA THR A 87 -16.23 4.01 -8.96
C THR A 87 -16.30 2.56 -9.44
N PHE A 88 -17.40 1.87 -9.16
CA PHE A 88 -17.69 0.52 -9.62
C PHE A 88 -19.00 0.48 -10.38
N PHE A 89 -19.02 -0.15 -11.55
CA PHE A 89 -20.21 -0.35 -12.35
C PHE A 89 -20.11 -1.65 -13.15
N GLU A 90 -21.23 -2.12 -13.66
CA GLU A 90 -21.28 -3.25 -14.58
C GLU A 90 -21.47 -2.75 -16.02
N MET A 91 -20.56 -3.17 -16.90
CA MET A 91 -20.64 -2.88 -18.33
C MET A 91 -21.17 -4.12 -19.06
N LEU A 92 -22.37 -4.02 -19.59
CA LEU A 92 -22.98 -5.01 -20.45
C LEU A 92 -22.38 -4.86 -21.86
N GLY A 93 -21.68 -5.88 -22.34
CA GLY A 93 -21.00 -5.82 -23.62
C GLY A 93 -21.30 -7.02 -24.51
N ASN A 94 -21.52 -6.76 -25.81
CA ASN A 94 -21.52 -7.80 -26.83
C ASN A 94 -20.39 -7.53 -27.82
N PHE A 95 -19.75 -8.62 -28.25
CA PHE A 95 -18.49 -8.59 -28.99
C PHE A 95 -18.59 -9.45 -30.24
N SER A 96 -17.96 -8.96 -31.31
CA SER A 96 -17.75 -9.73 -32.55
C SER A 96 -16.27 -9.69 -32.92
N PHE A 97 -15.66 -10.85 -33.03
CA PHE A 97 -14.24 -11.01 -33.40
C PHE A 97 -14.10 -11.31 -34.89
N GLY A 98 -14.53 -10.34 -35.72
CA GLY A 98 -14.50 -10.44 -37.18
C GLY A 98 -15.57 -11.37 -37.79
N ASP A 99 -16.71 -11.54 -37.12
CA ASP A 99 -17.86 -12.31 -37.63
C ASP A 99 -18.97 -11.41 -38.19
N TYR A 100 -19.43 -10.44 -37.37
CA TYR A 100 -20.32 -9.35 -37.88
C TYR A 100 -19.69 -7.99 -37.54
N PHE A 101 -20.25 -6.95 -38.20
CA PHE A 101 -19.75 -5.59 -38.04
C PHE A 101 -20.91 -4.57 -37.89
N LYS A 102 -20.74 -3.32 -38.28
CA LYS A 102 -21.63 -2.17 -37.98
C LYS A 102 -23.10 -2.47 -38.11
N ARG A 103 -23.55 -2.99 -39.28
CA ARG A 103 -24.99 -3.21 -39.58
C ARG A 103 -25.66 -4.10 -38.53
N GLN A 104 -25.11 -5.29 -38.29
CA GLN A 104 -25.70 -6.21 -37.32
C GLN A 104 -25.57 -5.72 -35.88
N ALA A 105 -24.47 -5.02 -35.52
CA ALA A 105 -24.32 -4.44 -34.20
C ALA A 105 -25.42 -3.40 -33.93
N ILE A 106 -25.67 -2.52 -34.90
CA ILE A 106 -26.70 -1.48 -34.83
C ILE A 106 -28.10 -2.10 -34.76
N GLU A 107 -28.39 -3.11 -35.60
CA GLU A 107 -29.67 -3.83 -35.62
C GLU A 107 -29.94 -4.52 -34.26
N HIS A 108 -28.94 -5.22 -33.71
CA HIS A 108 -29.05 -5.86 -32.38
C HIS A 108 -29.32 -4.83 -31.27
N ALA A 109 -28.58 -3.72 -31.27
CA ALA A 109 -28.74 -2.68 -30.26
C ALA A 109 -30.12 -2.04 -30.32
N TRP A 110 -30.56 -1.67 -31.51
CA TRP A 110 -31.87 -1.05 -31.70
C TRP A 110 -33.02 -1.98 -31.34
N THR A 111 -32.97 -3.24 -31.82
CA THR A 111 -33.99 -4.26 -31.51
C THR A 111 -34.08 -4.54 -30.03
N LEU A 112 -32.94 -4.72 -29.35
CA LEU A 112 -32.94 -4.97 -27.91
C LEU A 112 -33.53 -3.80 -27.12
N LEU A 113 -33.18 -2.56 -27.46
CA LEU A 113 -33.67 -1.39 -26.74
C LEU A 113 -35.18 -1.16 -26.99
N THR A 114 -35.60 -1.23 -28.24
CA THR A 114 -36.99 -0.87 -28.62
C THR A 114 -37.99 -2.02 -28.46
N GLU A 115 -37.62 -3.27 -28.84
CA GLU A 115 -38.49 -4.43 -28.75
C GLU A 115 -38.23 -5.26 -27.47
N GLY A 116 -36.96 -5.43 -27.11
CA GLY A 116 -36.58 -6.21 -25.92
C GLY A 116 -36.91 -5.49 -24.62
N TYR A 117 -36.39 -4.30 -24.44
CA TYR A 117 -36.66 -3.47 -23.24
C TYR A 117 -37.91 -2.57 -23.40
N GLY A 118 -38.44 -2.38 -24.61
CA GLY A 118 -39.63 -1.59 -24.88
C GLY A 118 -39.43 -0.09 -24.70
N LEU A 119 -38.20 0.43 -24.90
CA LEU A 119 -37.93 1.86 -24.82
C LEU A 119 -38.55 2.58 -26.01
N PRO A 120 -39.23 3.74 -25.79
CA PRO A 120 -39.80 4.53 -26.88
C PRO A 120 -38.70 5.05 -27.81
N ALA A 121 -38.79 4.72 -29.11
CA ALA A 121 -37.79 5.14 -30.10
C ALA A 121 -37.64 6.67 -30.19
N GLU A 122 -38.71 7.41 -29.94
CA GLU A 122 -38.72 8.87 -29.89
C GLU A 122 -37.93 9.47 -28.70
N LYS A 123 -37.54 8.66 -27.71
CA LYS A 123 -36.68 9.08 -26.60
C LYS A 123 -35.21 8.73 -26.81
N LEU A 124 -34.90 7.98 -27.89
CA LEU A 124 -33.52 7.64 -28.21
C LEU A 124 -32.88 8.71 -29.10
N TRP A 125 -31.64 9.08 -28.78
CA TRP A 125 -30.81 9.98 -29.55
C TRP A 125 -29.51 9.27 -29.95
N ILE A 126 -29.11 9.42 -31.23
CA ILE A 126 -27.96 8.70 -31.78
C ILE A 126 -26.85 9.70 -32.14
N THR A 127 -25.62 9.36 -31.77
CA THR A 127 -24.43 10.04 -32.29
C THR A 127 -23.55 9.04 -33.05
N VAL A 128 -22.83 9.56 -34.04
CA VAL A 128 -21.82 8.80 -34.79
C VAL A 128 -20.57 9.65 -34.97
N PHE A 129 -19.43 8.99 -35.17
CA PHE A 129 -18.22 9.71 -35.57
C PHE A 129 -18.43 10.48 -36.86
N GLU A 130 -17.93 11.70 -36.90
CA GLU A 130 -18.23 12.63 -38.02
C GLU A 130 -17.85 12.12 -39.42
N GLU A 131 -16.80 11.27 -39.50
CA GLU A 131 -16.31 10.67 -40.74
C GLU A 131 -16.88 9.24 -40.98
N ASP A 132 -17.75 8.71 -40.09
CA ASP A 132 -18.35 7.38 -40.28
C ASP A 132 -19.66 7.43 -41.04
N ASP A 133 -19.56 7.56 -42.40
CA ASP A 133 -20.71 7.60 -43.29
C ASP A 133 -21.51 6.28 -43.29
N GLU A 134 -20.81 5.14 -43.15
CA GLU A 134 -21.47 3.83 -43.15
C GLU A 134 -22.42 3.67 -41.94
N ALA A 135 -21.96 4.00 -40.72
CA ALA A 135 -22.81 3.97 -39.53
C ALA A 135 -23.98 4.96 -39.65
N ALA A 136 -23.72 6.17 -40.18
CA ALA A 136 -24.75 7.18 -40.38
C ALA A 136 -25.84 6.72 -41.38
N ASP A 137 -25.46 6.07 -42.48
CA ASP A 137 -26.38 5.55 -43.47
C ASP A 137 -27.24 4.40 -42.90
N ILE A 138 -26.66 3.53 -42.07
CA ILE A 138 -27.42 2.46 -41.41
C ILE A 138 -28.44 3.06 -40.45
N TRP A 139 -28.02 3.98 -39.56
CA TRP A 139 -28.90 4.58 -38.57
C TRP A 139 -30.07 5.36 -39.22
N ARG A 140 -29.78 6.16 -40.24
CA ARG A 140 -30.77 7.02 -40.85
C ARG A 140 -31.58 6.33 -41.97
N GLY A 141 -30.89 5.52 -42.78
CA GLY A 141 -31.49 4.90 -43.94
C GLY A 141 -32.20 3.59 -43.69
N GLU A 142 -31.62 2.74 -42.79
CA GLU A 142 -32.18 1.41 -42.55
C GLU A 142 -33.00 1.35 -41.27
N ILE A 143 -32.45 1.87 -40.15
CA ILE A 143 -33.16 1.97 -38.87
C ILE A 143 -34.23 3.06 -38.90
N GLY A 144 -34.00 4.16 -39.68
CA GLY A 144 -34.95 5.24 -39.86
C GLY A 144 -34.93 6.27 -38.71
N VAL A 145 -33.80 6.49 -38.06
CA VAL A 145 -33.67 7.50 -37.01
C VAL A 145 -33.85 8.90 -37.60
N PRO A 146 -34.80 9.73 -37.09
CA PRO A 146 -35.06 11.06 -37.59
C PRO A 146 -33.85 11.99 -37.47
N SER A 147 -33.68 12.94 -38.42
CA SER A 147 -32.56 13.87 -38.43
C SER A 147 -32.46 14.74 -37.16
N GLU A 148 -33.57 15.04 -36.53
CA GLU A 148 -33.66 15.79 -35.26
C GLU A 148 -33.23 15.04 -34.03
N ARG A 149 -32.95 13.74 -34.16
CA ARG A 149 -32.47 12.86 -33.10
C ARG A 149 -31.14 12.17 -33.43
N PHE A 150 -30.39 12.81 -34.32
CA PHE A 150 -29.15 12.30 -34.84
C PHE A 150 -28.09 13.41 -34.90
N ALA A 151 -26.87 13.14 -34.47
CA ALA A 151 -25.75 14.06 -34.61
C ALA A 151 -24.47 13.35 -35.07
N ARG A 152 -23.63 14.07 -35.79
CA ARG A 152 -22.26 13.69 -36.12
C ARG A 152 -21.33 14.46 -35.19
N ILE A 153 -20.45 13.75 -34.46
CA ILE A 153 -19.57 14.34 -33.47
C ILE A 153 -18.11 13.93 -33.74
N GLY A 154 -17.18 14.80 -33.41
CA GLY A 154 -15.75 14.59 -33.66
C GLY A 154 -15.12 13.52 -32.79
N ALA A 155 -13.82 13.34 -32.97
CA ALA A 155 -13.05 12.27 -32.31
C ALA A 155 -12.92 12.42 -30.80
N SER A 156 -13.22 13.60 -30.22
CA SER A 156 -13.21 13.77 -28.74
C SER A 156 -14.21 12.86 -28.04
N ASP A 157 -15.36 12.59 -28.66
CA ASP A 157 -16.45 11.84 -28.07
C ASP A 157 -16.76 10.55 -28.86
N ASN A 158 -16.82 10.59 -30.19
CA ASN A 158 -17.19 9.43 -31.00
C ASN A 158 -16.04 8.65 -31.65
N PHE A 159 -14.84 8.72 -31.09
CA PHE A 159 -13.73 7.82 -31.41
C PHE A 159 -13.13 7.24 -30.12
N TRP A 160 -13.36 5.97 -29.90
CA TRP A 160 -12.95 5.32 -28.67
C TRP A 160 -11.55 4.67 -28.80
N ALA A 161 -10.72 4.82 -27.74
CA ALA A 161 -9.44 4.16 -27.61
C ALA A 161 -9.26 3.64 -26.17
N MET A 162 -8.69 2.43 -26.03
CA MET A 162 -8.48 1.79 -24.74
C MET A 162 -7.53 2.59 -23.84
N GLY A 163 -6.52 3.20 -24.44
CA GLY A 163 -5.49 4.00 -23.76
C GLY A 163 -4.70 4.80 -24.79
N ASP A 164 -3.45 5.09 -24.48
CA ASP A 164 -2.53 5.75 -25.42
C ASP A 164 -2.09 4.78 -26.53
N THR A 165 -2.20 3.46 -26.29
CA THR A 165 -1.93 2.38 -27.24
C THR A 165 -3.00 1.31 -27.17
N GLY A 166 -3.15 0.53 -28.23
CA GLY A 166 -4.07 -0.62 -28.28
C GLY A 166 -5.23 -0.45 -29.24
N PRO A 167 -6.22 -1.37 -29.23
CA PRO A 167 -7.37 -1.33 -30.14
C PRO A 167 -8.18 -0.05 -30.01
N CYS A 168 -8.59 0.51 -31.15
CA CYS A 168 -9.38 1.73 -31.21
C CYS A 168 -10.25 1.77 -32.50
N GLY A 169 -11.21 2.68 -32.50
CA GLY A 169 -12.05 2.88 -33.68
C GLY A 169 -13.20 3.87 -33.46
N PRO A 170 -13.90 4.26 -34.54
CA PRO A 170 -15.08 5.11 -34.45
C PRO A 170 -16.20 4.41 -33.69
N CYS A 171 -17.06 5.19 -33.05
CA CYS A 171 -18.19 4.64 -32.33
C CYS A 171 -19.51 5.37 -32.61
N SER A 172 -20.61 4.67 -32.39
CA SER A 172 -21.95 5.20 -32.28
C SER A 172 -22.45 5.12 -30.88
N GLU A 173 -22.95 6.23 -30.32
CA GLU A 173 -23.52 6.24 -29.01
C GLU A 173 -25.03 6.40 -29.01
N ILE A 174 -25.70 5.74 -28.11
CA ILE A 174 -27.15 5.80 -27.93
C ILE A 174 -27.43 6.48 -26.60
N PHE A 175 -28.11 7.60 -26.65
CA PHE A 175 -28.54 8.39 -25.51
C PHE A 175 -30.05 8.23 -25.29
N TYR A 176 -30.46 8.35 -24.02
CA TYR A 176 -31.86 8.42 -23.63
C TYR A 176 -32.21 9.84 -23.20
N ASP A 177 -33.29 10.41 -23.79
CA ASP A 177 -33.85 11.73 -23.42
C ASP A 177 -34.84 11.58 -22.27
N HIS A 178 -34.44 12.00 -21.07
CA HIS A 178 -35.31 11.98 -19.88
C HIS A 178 -36.45 13.00 -19.98
N GLY A 179 -36.40 13.92 -20.91
CA GLY A 179 -37.44 14.92 -21.18
C GLY A 179 -37.08 16.30 -20.65
N PRO A 180 -37.92 17.30 -20.99
CA PRO A 180 -37.63 18.73 -20.79
C PRO A 180 -37.61 19.17 -19.33
N GLU A 181 -38.09 18.35 -18.40
CA GLU A 181 -38.07 18.63 -16.97
C GLU A 181 -36.66 18.44 -16.35
N VAL A 182 -35.75 17.75 -17.09
CA VAL A 182 -34.36 17.56 -16.69
C VAL A 182 -33.47 18.55 -17.45
N ALA A 183 -32.58 19.21 -16.72
CA ALA A 183 -31.64 20.18 -17.30
C ALA A 183 -30.59 19.49 -18.19
N GLY A 184 -30.31 20.08 -19.36
CA GLY A 184 -29.32 19.62 -20.33
C GLY A 184 -29.77 19.75 -21.76
N GLY A 185 -28.81 19.80 -22.67
CA GLY A 185 -29.03 19.86 -24.14
C GLY A 185 -28.68 18.54 -24.83
N PRO A 186 -29.06 18.38 -26.10
CA PRO A 186 -28.72 17.18 -26.87
C PRO A 186 -27.19 17.06 -27.07
N PRO A 187 -26.67 15.85 -27.30
CA PRO A 187 -25.25 15.61 -27.57
C PRO A 187 -24.71 16.54 -28.68
N GLY A 188 -23.52 17.11 -28.42
CA GLY A 188 -22.89 18.10 -29.31
C GLY A 188 -23.39 19.55 -29.15
N SER A 189 -24.34 19.83 -28.26
CA SER A 189 -24.76 21.18 -27.89
C SER A 189 -23.90 21.74 -26.73
N PRO A 190 -23.93 23.10 -26.53
CA PRO A 190 -23.19 23.71 -25.41
C PRO A 190 -23.60 23.18 -23.99
N ASP A 191 -24.84 22.70 -23.86
CA ASP A 191 -25.42 22.21 -22.61
C ASP A 191 -25.47 20.67 -22.57
N ALA A 192 -24.65 19.97 -23.38
CA ALA A 192 -24.63 18.50 -23.47
C ALA A 192 -24.21 17.79 -22.17
N ASP A 193 -23.46 18.45 -21.29
CA ASP A 193 -22.99 17.89 -19.99
C ASP A 193 -24.12 17.71 -18.96
N GLY A 194 -25.33 18.19 -19.24
CA GLY A 194 -26.49 18.05 -18.37
C GLY A 194 -26.98 16.60 -18.24
N ASP A 195 -27.89 16.36 -17.28
CA ASP A 195 -28.40 15.01 -16.97
C ASP A 195 -29.63 14.60 -17.82
N ARG A 196 -30.07 15.45 -18.77
CA ARG A 196 -31.24 15.15 -19.62
C ARG A 196 -30.97 14.04 -20.61
N TYR A 197 -29.85 14.14 -21.34
CA TYR A 197 -29.45 13.13 -22.32
C TYR A 197 -28.36 12.26 -21.74
N VAL A 198 -28.72 11.05 -21.34
CA VAL A 198 -27.76 10.12 -20.71
C VAL A 198 -27.36 9.08 -21.75
N GLU A 199 -26.06 9.00 -22.04
CA GLU A 199 -25.47 7.89 -22.79
C GLU A 199 -25.75 6.59 -22.07
N ILE A 200 -26.52 5.68 -22.72
CA ILE A 200 -26.83 4.35 -22.19
C ILE A 200 -26.02 3.25 -22.84
N TRP A 201 -25.60 3.42 -24.11
CA TRP A 201 -24.86 2.40 -24.84
C TRP A 201 -23.88 3.02 -25.83
N ASN A 202 -22.64 2.52 -25.82
CA ASN A 202 -21.62 2.85 -26.82
C ASN A 202 -21.32 1.63 -27.68
N LEU A 203 -21.41 1.78 -29.02
CA LEU A 203 -21.11 0.74 -30.02
C LEU A 203 -19.79 1.09 -30.68
N VAL A 204 -18.69 0.45 -30.31
CA VAL A 204 -17.36 0.73 -30.83
C VAL A 204 -17.05 -0.21 -32.00
N PHE A 205 -16.68 0.37 -33.12
CA PHE A 205 -16.29 -0.36 -34.33
C PHE A 205 -14.78 -0.44 -34.41
N MET A 206 -14.20 -1.46 -33.74
CA MET A 206 -12.78 -1.69 -33.63
C MET A 206 -12.17 -1.96 -34.99
N GLN A 207 -11.39 -1.03 -35.52
CA GLN A 207 -10.77 -1.08 -36.86
C GLN A 207 -9.27 -0.96 -36.81
N PHE A 208 -8.71 -0.33 -35.76
CA PHE A 208 -7.31 0.05 -35.69
C PHE A 208 -6.68 -0.42 -34.38
N ASN A 209 -5.33 -0.55 -34.44
CA ASN A 209 -4.44 -0.70 -33.28
C ASN A 209 -3.49 0.49 -33.26
N ARG A 210 -3.53 1.30 -32.19
CA ARG A 210 -2.66 2.46 -31.99
C ARG A 210 -1.35 2.05 -31.38
N ASP A 211 -0.23 2.43 -32.00
CA ASP A 211 1.12 2.22 -31.47
C ASP A 211 1.54 3.33 -30.46
N ALA A 212 2.77 3.20 -29.91
CA ALA A 212 3.30 4.16 -28.94
C ALA A 212 3.63 5.54 -29.58
N GLU A 213 3.81 5.59 -30.89
CA GLU A 213 4.04 6.80 -31.69
C GLU A 213 2.73 7.50 -32.10
N GLY A 214 1.56 6.88 -31.77
CA GLY A 214 0.22 7.41 -32.07
C GLY A 214 -0.28 7.08 -33.48
N ASN A 215 0.34 6.14 -34.21
CA ASN A 215 -0.12 5.71 -35.54
C ASN A 215 -1.16 4.61 -35.40
N ASP A 216 -2.21 4.70 -36.19
CA ASP A 216 -3.32 3.74 -36.23
C ASP A 216 -3.09 2.71 -37.36
N ALA A 217 -2.70 1.48 -37.05
CA ALA A 217 -2.57 0.37 -37.96
C ALA A 217 -3.87 -0.46 -38.00
N PRO A 218 -4.34 -0.94 -39.19
CA PRO A 218 -5.55 -1.76 -39.27
C PRO A 218 -5.44 -3.04 -38.41
N LEU A 219 -6.52 -3.38 -37.68
CA LEU A 219 -6.63 -4.69 -37.00
C LEU A 219 -6.69 -5.83 -38.02
N PRO A 220 -6.34 -7.07 -37.64
CA PRO A 220 -6.41 -8.27 -38.49
C PRO A 220 -7.82 -8.49 -39.11
N LYS A 221 -8.85 -8.13 -38.35
CA LYS A 221 -10.24 -8.14 -38.75
C LYS A 221 -11.03 -7.00 -38.09
N PRO A 222 -11.90 -6.31 -38.83
CA PRO A 222 -12.86 -5.39 -38.20
C PRO A 222 -13.72 -6.12 -37.17
N SER A 223 -13.84 -5.57 -36.01
CA SER A 223 -14.45 -6.22 -34.84
C SER A 223 -15.42 -5.25 -34.14
N VAL A 224 -16.31 -5.78 -33.32
CA VAL A 224 -17.27 -5.00 -32.55
C VAL A 224 -17.00 -5.16 -31.07
N ASP A 225 -16.91 -4.03 -30.37
CA ASP A 225 -16.94 -3.92 -28.92
C ASP A 225 -18.10 -3.02 -28.53
N THR A 226 -18.91 -3.41 -27.57
CA THR A 226 -19.96 -2.53 -27.08
C THR A 226 -19.94 -2.43 -25.56
N GLY A 227 -20.37 -1.28 -25.04
CA GLY A 227 -20.46 -1.04 -23.61
C GLY A 227 -21.75 -0.30 -23.24
N MET A 228 -22.66 -1.01 -22.57
CA MET A 228 -23.88 -0.44 -21.99
C MET A 228 -23.78 -0.42 -20.46
N GLY A 229 -23.94 0.75 -19.85
CA GLY A 229 -23.94 0.87 -18.39
C GLY A 229 -25.19 0.25 -17.78
N LEU A 230 -25.06 -0.84 -17.02
CA LEU A 230 -26.20 -1.51 -16.38
C LEU A 230 -26.97 -0.55 -15.46
N GLU A 231 -26.26 0.23 -14.65
CA GLU A 231 -26.86 1.18 -13.70
C GLU A 231 -27.61 2.30 -14.42
N ARG A 232 -27.06 2.81 -15.55
CA ARG A 232 -27.73 3.82 -16.39
C ARG A 232 -29.00 3.26 -17.05
N LEU A 233 -28.93 2.07 -17.61
CA LEU A 233 -30.10 1.42 -18.20
C LEU A 233 -31.15 1.09 -17.13
N ALA A 234 -30.71 0.66 -15.94
CA ALA A 234 -31.64 0.39 -14.82
C ALA A 234 -32.39 1.65 -14.40
N ALA A 235 -31.75 2.80 -14.34
CA ALA A 235 -32.42 4.08 -14.06
C ALA A 235 -33.50 4.39 -15.09
N VAL A 236 -33.17 4.26 -16.38
CA VAL A 236 -34.13 4.45 -17.49
C VAL A 236 -35.32 3.47 -17.39
N MET A 237 -35.05 2.17 -17.15
CA MET A 237 -36.06 1.12 -17.09
C MET A 237 -36.95 1.22 -15.85
N GLN A 238 -36.47 1.84 -14.79
CA GLN A 238 -37.22 2.08 -13.54
C GLN A 238 -37.90 3.46 -13.54
N GLY A 239 -37.67 4.29 -14.58
CA GLY A 239 -38.29 5.60 -14.74
C GLY A 239 -37.77 6.63 -13.73
N VAL A 240 -36.50 6.51 -13.31
CA VAL A 240 -35.83 7.44 -12.41
C VAL A 240 -34.70 8.17 -13.12
N HIS A 241 -34.24 9.31 -12.59
CA HIS A 241 -33.23 10.15 -13.23
C HIS A 241 -31.83 9.89 -12.70
N SER A 242 -31.71 9.39 -11.49
CA SER A 242 -30.43 9.09 -10.86
C SER A 242 -30.24 7.60 -10.70
N ASN A 243 -29.03 7.10 -10.99
CA ASN A 243 -28.67 5.72 -10.71
C ASN A 243 -28.84 5.37 -9.22
N TYR A 244 -28.69 6.35 -8.32
CA TYR A 244 -28.90 6.19 -6.88
C TYR A 244 -30.36 5.95 -6.47
N GLU A 245 -31.30 6.12 -7.38
CA GLU A 245 -32.75 5.87 -7.18
C GLU A 245 -33.18 4.49 -7.70
N THR A 246 -32.24 3.70 -8.25
CA THR A 246 -32.53 2.31 -8.68
C THR A 246 -32.66 1.36 -7.49
N ASP A 247 -33.32 0.22 -7.72
CA ASP A 247 -33.56 -0.81 -6.71
C ASP A 247 -32.29 -1.21 -5.96
N LEU A 248 -31.18 -1.45 -6.66
CA LEU A 248 -29.88 -1.79 -6.09
C LEU A 248 -29.34 -0.71 -5.16
N PHE A 249 -29.31 0.56 -5.62
CA PHE A 249 -28.76 1.64 -4.81
C PHE A 249 -29.67 2.05 -3.66
N VAL A 250 -31.00 2.01 -3.85
CA VAL A 250 -31.95 2.28 -2.76
C VAL A 250 -31.76 1.31 -1.59
N ALA A 251 -31.54 0.03 -1.87
CA ALA A 251 -31.27 -0.97 -0.83
C ALA A 251 -29.96 -0.66 -0.08
N LEU A 252 -28.87 -0.35 -0.81
CA LEU A 252 -27.56 -0.02 -0.22
C LEU A 252 -27.55 1.32 0.54
N ILE A 253 -28.24 2.34 0.01
CA ILE A 253 -28.40 3.65 0.69
C ILE A 253 -29.16 3.49 2.00
N LYS A 254 -30.22 2.69 2.00
CA LYS A 254 -30.98 2.38 3.22
C LYS A 254 -30.11 1.67 4.26
N ALA A 255 -29.39 0.63 3.84
CA ALA A 255 -28.45 -0.07 4.73
C ALA A 255 -27.36 0.89 5.28
N ALA A 256 -26.83 1.79 4.45
CA ALA A 256 -25.89 2.82 4.88
C ALA A 256 -26.52 3.78 5.90
N GLY A 257 -27.75 4.20 5.70
CA GLY A 257 -28.52 5.00 6.66
C GLY A 257 -28.68 4.29 8.01
N ASP A 258 -29.04 3.02 7.98
CA ASP A 258 -29.26 2.21 9.20
C ASP A 258 -27.95 2.07 10.01
N VAL A 259 -26.80 1.81 9.37
CA VAL A 259 -25.51 1.63 10.08
C VAL A 259 -24.87 2.94 10.54
N THR A 260 -25.16 4.07 9.87
CA THR A 260 -24.65 5.40 10.24
C THR A 260 -25.58 6.16 11.18
N GLY A 261 -26.86 5.76 11.28
CA GLY A 261 -27.90 6.46 12.01
C GLY A 261 -28.45 7.69 11.25
N CYS A 262 -28.17 7.82 9.95
CA CYS A 262 -28.65 8.92 9.12
C CYS A 262 -30.06 8.62 8.58
N ASN A 263 -31.04 9.44 8.96
CA ASN A 263 -32.44 9.27 8.52
C ASN A 263 -32.75 9.97 7.18
N ASP A 264 -31.89 10.89 6.73
CA ASP A 264 -32.03 11.55 5.42
C ASP A 264 -31.38 10.69 4.33
N LEU A 265 -32.19 9.86 3.67
CA LEU A 265 -31.74 8.98 2.58
C LEU A 265 -31.30 9.74 1.30
N ASN A 266 -31.55 11.05 1.22
CA ASN A 266 -31.05 11.89 0.12
C ASN A 266 -29.63 12.44 0.39
N ASN A 267 -29.07 12.18 1.56
CA ASN A 267 -27.75 12.65 1.94
C ASN A 267 -26.69 12.13 0.98
N THR A 268 -25.89 13.03 0.41
CA THR A 268 -24.80 12.74 -0.51
C THR A 268 -23.79 11.73 0.07
N SER A 269 -23.53 11.79 1.37
CA SER A 269 -22.62 10.85 2.04
C SER A 269 -23.12 9.40 1.95
N LEU A 270 -24.43 9.14 2.01
CA LEU A 270 -24.97 7.80 1.85
C LEU A 270 -24.80 7.26 0.42
N ARG A 271 -24.90 8.13 -0.60
CA ARG A 271 -24.64 7.76 -1.99
C ARG A 271 -23.17 7.35 -2.19
N VAL A 272 -22.24 8.11 -1.62
CA VAL A 272 -20.81 7.78 -1.65
C VAL A 272 -20.54 6.44 -0.96
N ILE A 273 -21.14 6.19 0.19
CA ILE A 273 -20.99 4.92 0.92
C ILE A 273 -21.54 3.74 0.10
N ALA A 274 -22.72 3.90 -0.51
CA ALA A 274 -23.37 2.87 -1.33
C ALA A 274 -22.55 2.51 -2.59
N ASP A 275 -21.90 3.48 -3.22
CA ASP A 275 -20.96 3.24 -4.31
C ASP A 275 -19.70 2.53 -3.80
N HIS A 276 -19.09 3.05 -2.74
CA HIS A 276 -17.79 2.62 -2.27
C HIS A 276 -17.80 1.24 -1.59
N ILE A 277 -18.93 0.78 -1.05
CA ILE A 277 -19.03 -0.60 -0.56
C ILE A 277 -18.95 -1.59 -1.72
N ARG A 278 -19.54 -1.28 -2.89
CA ARG A 278 -19.45 -2.12 -4.08
C ARG A 278 -17.99 -2.23 -4.56
N SER A 279 -17.33 -1.09 -4.83
CA SER A 279 -15.95 -1.07 -5.31
C SER A 279 -14.99 -1.74 -4.32
N SER A 280 -15.11 -1.44 -3.03
CA SER A 280 -14.23 -2.01 -1.99
C SER A 280 -14.40 -3.52 -1.86
N ALA A 281 -15.64 -4.01 -1.82
CA ALA A 281 -15.94 -5.43 -1.67
C ALA A 281 -15.41 -6.24 -2.86
N PHE A 282 -15.67 -5.81 -4.09
CA PHE A 282 -15.22 -6.53 -5.28
C PHE A 282 -13.70 -6.47 -5.48
N LEU A 283 -13.05 -5.34 -5.14
CA LEU A 283 -11.58 -5.28 -5.17
C LEU A 283 -10.95 -6.24 -4.15
N VAL A 284 -11.52 -6.36 -2.94
CA VAL A 284 -11.05 -7.34 -1.94
C VAL A 284 -11.36 -8.77 -2.40
N THR A 285 -12.52 -9.02 -3.02
CA THR A 285 -12.87 -10.32 -3.61
C THR A 285 -11.83 -10.75 -4.63
N ASP A 286 -11.36 -9.84 -5.46
CA ASP A 286 -10.33 -10.08 -6.48
C ASP A 286 -8.89 -9.97 -5.94
N GLY A 287 -8.70 -10.05 -4.61
CA GLY A 287 -7.39 -10.19 -3.95
C GLY A 287 -6.60 -8.90 -3.72
N VAL A 288 -7.22 -7.71 -3.92
CA VAL A 288 -6.58 -6.45 -3.58
C VAL A 288 -6.61 -6.23 -2.08
N VAL A 289 -5.45 -5.92 -1.49
CA VAL A 289 -5.31 -5.61 -0.05
C VAL A 289 -5.00 -4.11 0.10
N PRO A 290 -5.63 -3.40 1.06
CA PRO A 290 -5.31 -1.98 1.30
C PRO A 290 -3.83 -1.76 1.61
N SER A 291 -3.14 -0.90 0.83
CA SER A 291 -1.71 -0.61 0.96
C SER A 291 -1.40 0.87 0.73
N ASN A 292 -0.12 1.26 0.77
CA ASN A 292 0.31 2.65 0.53
C ASN A 292 0.64 2.93 -0.94
N GLU A 293 0.66 1.91 -1.80
CA GLU A 293 1.10 2.03 -3.20
C GLU A 293 0.19 1.24 -4.13
N GLY A 294 0.19 1.59 -5.40
CA GLY A 294 -0.47 0.88 -6.48
C GLY A 294 -1.98 0.66 -6.25
N ARG A 295 -2.47 -0.51 -6.62
CA ARG A 295 -3.90 -0.90 -6.52
C ARG A 295 -4.42 -0.85 -5.09
N GLY A 296 -3.60 -1.27 -4.12
CA GLY A 296 -3.98 -1.26 -2.70
C GLY A 296 -4.14 0.16 -2.14
N TYR A 297 -3.39 1.14 -2.65
CA TYR A 297 -3.57 2.55 -2.31
C TYR A 297 -4.93 3.06 -2.78
N VAL A 298 -5.34 2.74 -4.01
CA VAL A 298 -6.65 3.14 -4.54
C VAL A 298 -7.78 2.53 -3.70
N LEU A 299 -7.70 1.23 -3.38
CA LEU A 299 -8.67 0.58 -2.50
C LEU A 299 -8.73 1.25 -1.11
N ARG A 300 -7.58 1.51 -0.49
CA ARG A 300 -7.50 2.21 0.80
C ARG A 300 -8.13 3.61 0.73
N ARG A 301 -7.88 4.36 -0.34
CA ARG A 301 -8.46 5.68 -0.60
C ARG A 301 -9.99 5.61 -0.65
N ILE A 302 -10.55 4.66 -1.39
CA ILE A 302 -12.00 4.44 -1.49
C ILE A 302 -12.60 4.12 -0.11
N ILE A 303 -12.02 3.17 0.63
CA ILE A 303 -12.48 2.79 1.97
C ILE A 303 -12.46 3.99 2.92
N ARG A 304 -11.35 4.73 2.96
CA ARG A 304 -11.20 5.89 3.86
C ARG A 304 -12.15 7.03 3.50
N ARG A 305 -12.40 7.25 2.22
CA ARG A 305 -13.40 8.22 1.75
C ARG A 305 -14.80 7.84 2.24
N ALA A 306 -15.19 6.58 2.10
CA ALA A 306 -16.47 6.10 2.61
C ALA A 306 -16.58 6.23 4.14
N ILE A 307 -15.51 5.90 4.90
CA ILE A 307 -15.49 6.04 6.35
C ILE A 307 -15.68 7.50 6.77
N ARG A 308 -14.98 8.44 6.12
CA ARG A 308 -15.15 9.88 6.38
C ARG A 308 -16.60 10.32 6.16
N HIS A 309 -17.19 9.93 5.01
CA HIS A 309 -18.59 10.21 4.73
C HIS A 309 -19.54 9.59 5.76
N GLY A 310 -19.21 8.41 6.28
CA GLY A 310 -19.97 7.77 7.35
C GLY A 310 -19.95 8.58 8.65
N TYR A 311 -18.78 9.08 9.05
CA TYR A 311 -18.68 9.99 10.21
C TYR A 311 -19.48 11.28 10.00
N GLN A 312 -19.46 11.86 8.80
CA GLN A 312 -20.30 13.03 8.46
C GLN A 312 -21.80 12.69 8.52
N ALA A 313 -22.17 11.47 8.16
CA ALA A 313 -23.55 10.98 8.24
C ALA A 313 -24.00 10.59 9.67
N GLY A 314 -23.07 10.54 10.65
CA GLY A 314 -23.38 10.28 12.06
C GLY A 314 -22.81 8.98 12.64
N ALA A 315 -22.05 8.22 11.89
CA ALA A 315 -21.42 6.99 12.39
C ALA A 315 -20.44 7.30 13.55
N SER A 316 -20.50 6.51 14.62
CA SER A 316 -19.66 6.68 15.81
C SER A 316 -18.47 5.72 15.89
N GLY A 317 -18.25 4.90 14.87
CA GLY A 317 -17.16 3.90 14.80
C GLY A 317 -17.11 3.19 13.47
N PRO A 318 -16.27 2.15 13.28
CA PRO A 318 -16.18 1.37 12.06
C PRO A 318 -17.53 0.75 11.69
N PHE A 319 -17.98 0.93 10.46
CA PHE A 319 -19.32 0.52 10.03
C PHE A 319 -19.33 -0.19 8.66
N MET A 320 -18.37 0.08 7.76
CA MET A 320 -18.40 -0.42 6.37
C MET A 320 -18.53 -1.94 6.27
N HIS A 321 -17.88 -2.69 7.15
CA HIS A 321 -17.96 -4.15 7.19
C HIS A 321 -19.40 -4.66 7.40
N LYS A 322 -20.28 -3.88 8.06
CA LYS A 322 -21.68 -4.24 8.30
C LYS A 322 -22.56 -4.15 7.05
N LEU A 323 -22.08 -3.45 6.00
CA LEU A 323 -22.78 -3.30 4.72
C LEU A 323 -22.56 -4.47 3.78
N VAL A 324 -21.58 -5.32 4.04
CA VAL A 324 -21.22 -6.43 3.15
C VAL A 324 -22.37 -7.42 3.01
N ALA A 325 -23.07 -7.72 4.09
CA ALA A 325 -24.24 -8.61 4.06
C ALA A 325 -25.35 -8.09 3.13
N SER A 326 -25.65 -6.78 3.18
CA SER A 326 -26.63 -6.16 2.29
C SER A 326 -26.18 -6.16 0.83
N LEU A 327 -24.89 -5.98 0.57
CA LEU A 327 -24.35 -6.08 -0.77
C LEU A 327 -24.44 -7.52 -1.32
N VAL A 328 -24.15 -8.53 -0.49
CA VAL A 328 -24.29 -9.95 -0.84
C VAL A 328 -25.76 -10.30 -1.15
N GLU A 329 -26.74 -9.75 -0.41
CA GLU A 329 -28.16 -9.94 -0.68
C GLU A 329 -28.54 -9.42 -2.08
N GLU A 330 -28.02 -8.26 -2.48
CA GLU A 330 -28.37 -7.63 -3.76
C GLU A 330 -27.59 -8.17 -4.97
N MET A 331 -26.33 -8.56 -4.79
CA MET A 331 -25.44 -8.92 -5.90
C MET A 331 -24.94 -10.38 -5.85
N GLY A 332 -25.12 -11.11 -4.74
CA GLY A 332 -24.55 -12.45 -4.56
C GLY A 332 -25.10 -13.50 -5.53
N GLU A 333 -26.34 -13.38 -6.00
CA GLU A 333 -26.90 -14.29 -7.02
C GLU A 333 -26.14 -14.22 -8.35
N ALA A 334 -25.73 -13.02 -8.74
CA ALA A 334 -24.97 -12.78 -9.98
C ALA A 334 -23.46 -12.95 -9.80
N CYS A 335 -22.97 -12.86 -8.58
CA CYS A 335 -21.55 -12.87 -8.23
C CYS A 335 -21.28 -13.85 -7.07
N PRO A 336 -21.28 -15.18 -7.30
CA PRO A 336 -21.08 -16.18 -6.25
C PRO A 336 -19.74 -16.02 -5.50
N GLU A 337 -18.70 -15.53 -6.18
CA GLU A 337 -17.39 -15.24 -5.60
C GLU A 337 -17.44 -14.18 -4.51
N LEU A 338 -18.39 -13.26 -4.55
CA LEU A 338 -18.62 -12.29 -3.48
C LEU A 338 -19.15 -12.97 -2.22
N VAL A 339 -20.05 -13.97 -2.40
CA VAL A 339 -20.60 -14.76 -1.29
C VAL A 339 -19.49 -15.57 -0.62
N GLU A 340 -18.63 -16.21 -1.40
CA GLU A 340 -17.48 -16.99 -0.91
C GLU A 340 -16.46 -16.11 -0.18
N ALA A 341 -16.27 -14.86 -0.63
CA ALA A 341 -15.32 -13.93 -0.06
C ALA A 341 -15.89 -13.09 1.10
N GLN A 342 -17.19 -13.20 1.45
CA GLN A 342 -17.86 -12.32 2.39
C GLN A 342 -17.09 -12.11 3.70
N ALA A 343 -16.70 -13.18 4.38
CA ALA A 343 -15.97 -13.09 5.65
C ALA A 343 -14.63 -12.33 5.52
N ARG A 344 -13.89 -12.56 4.45
CA ARG A 344 -12.63 -11.87 4.15
C ARG A 344 -12.84 -10.38 3.87
N VAL A 345 -13.90 -10.04 3.15
CA VAL A 345 -14.27 -8.64 2.87
C VAL A 345 -14.64 -7.93 4.17
N GLU A 346 -15.48 -8.53 5.01
CA GLU A 346 -15.87 -7.98 6.30
C GLU A 346 -14.67 -7.73 7.20
N GLU A 347 -13.76 -8.71 7.34
CA GLU A 347 -12.52 -8.58 8.13
C GLU A 347 -11.62 -7.45 7.63
N THR A 348 -11.39 -7.39 6.29
CA THR A 348 -10.54 -6.37 5.67
C THR A 348 -11.09 -4.96 5.91
N LEU A 349 -12.41 -4.78 5.73
CA LEU A 349 -13.07 -3.49 5.93
C LEU A 349 -13.13 -3.09 7.41
N ALA A 350 -13.33 -4.03 8.33
CA ALA A 350 -13.30 -3.79 9.76
C ALA A 350 -11.91 -3.30 10.21
N LEU A 351 -10.86 -4.02 9.82
CA LEU A 351 -9.48 -3.72 10.18
C LEU A 351 -9.01 -2.35 9.65
N GLU A 352 -9.28 -2.03 8.36
CA GLU A 352 -8.93 -0.71 7.81
C GLU A 352 -9.77 0.40 8.45
N GLY A 353 -11.03 0.10 8.82
CA GLY A 353 -11.91 1.00 9.54
C GLY A 353 -11.39 1.36 10.93
N GLU A 354 -10.95 0.40 11.70
CA GLU A 354 -10.36 0.59 13.04
C GLU A 354 -9.05 1.38 12.97
N ARG A 355 -8.17 1.03 12.02
CA ARG A 355 -6.91 1.76 11.78
C ARG A 355 -7.15 3.21 11.40
N PHE A 356 -8.11 3.45 10.52
CA PHE A 356 -8.38 4.81 10.06
C PHE A 356 -9.09 5.64 11.12
N ALA A 357 -9.97 5.08 11.94
CA ALA A 357 -10.59 5.78 13.04
C ALA A 357 -9.58 6.42 14.01
N GLN A 358 -8.48 5.69 14.30
CA GLN A 358 -7.39 6.21 15.14
C GLN A 358 -6.63 7.37 14.49
N THR A 359 -6.46 7.36 13.17
CA THR A 359 -5.71 8.39 12.43
C THR A 359 -6.58 9.56 12.01
N LEU A 360 -7.88 9.37 11.82
CA LEU A 360 -8.83 10.40 11.37
C LEU A 360 -8.92 11.56 12.36
N ASP A 361 -9.13 11.27 13.65
CA ASP A 361 -9.22 12.28 14.71
C ASP A 361 -7.92 13.10 14.86
N GLN A 362 -6.77 12.45 14.69
CA GLN A 362 -5.48 13.11 14.77
C GLN A 362 -5.20 13.93 13.52
N GLY A 363 -5.49 13.40 12.34
CA GLY A 363 -5.34 14.09 11.06
C GLY A 363 -6.21 15.33 10.97
N LEU A 364 -7.49 15.23 11.34
CA LEU A 364 -8.41 16.37 11.37
C LEU A 364 -7.96 17.46 12.34
N ARG A 365 -7.49 17.11 13.53
CA ARG A 365 -6.96 18.11 14.50
C ARG A 365 -5.74 18.85 13.96
N ILE A 366 -4.82 18.16 13.28
CA ILE A 366 -3.64 18.80 12.69
C ILE A 366 -4.03 19.68 11.51
N LEU A 367 -4.98 19.23 10.70
CA LEU A 367 -5.52 20.04 9.59
C LEU A 367 -6.19 21.31 10.12
N GLU A 368 -7.05 21.21 11.14
CA GLU A 368 -7.71 22.36 11.77
C GLU A 368 -6.72 23.34 12.39
N GLN A 369 -5.66 22.84 13.03
CA GLN A 369 -4.57 23.69 13.54
C GLN A 369 -3.84 24.41 12.40
N GLY A 370 -3.51 23.70 11.31
CA GLY A 370 -2.89 24.31 10.14
C GLY A 370 -3.78 25.34 9.44
N LEU A 371 -5.11 25.11 9.47
CA LEU A 371 -6.09 26.08 8.94
C LEU A 371 -6.26 27.32 9.81
N ALA A 372 -6.07 27.22 11.13
CA ALA A 372 -6.13 28.38 12.03
C ALA A 372 -5.01 29.38 11.76
N ASP A 373 -3.87 28.90 11.25
CA ASP A 373 -2.71 29.74 10.89
C ASP A 373 -2.69 30.13 9.40
N LEU A 374 -3.70 29.73 8.62
CA LEU A 374 -3.75 29.91 7.17
C LEU A 374 -4.07 31.36 6.81
N SER A 375 -3.17 32.02 6.09
CA SER A 375 -3.40 33.35 5.49
C SER A 375 -3.73 33.17 3.99
N GLY A 376 -5.02 32.92 3.67
CA GLY A 376 -5.48 32.74 2.30
C GLY A 376 -6.48 31.60 2.14
N THR A 377 -6.71 31.16 0.90
CA THR A 377 -7.70 30.10 0.55
C THR A 377 -7.04 28.81 0.05
N VAL A 378 -5.71 28.72 0.07
CA VAL A 378 -4.96 27.57 -0.44
C VAL A 378 -4.19 26.91 0.70
N ILE A 379 -4.48 25.64 0.97
CA ILE A 379 -3.77 24.80 1.96
C ILE A 379 -2.39 24.45 1.38
N PRO A 380 -1.28 24.71 2.11
CA PRO A 380 0.07 24.40 1.61
C PRO A 380 0.28 22.90 1.32
N GLY A 381 0.95 22.59 0.21
CA GLY A 381 1.27 21.23 -0.19
C GLY A 381 2.11 20.46 0.84
N GLU A 382 3.02 21.14 1.56
CA GLU A 382 3.80 20.56 2.67
C GLU A 382 2.92 20.08 3.83
N LEU A 383 1.82 20.78 4.16
CA LEU A 383 0.89 20.36 5.19
C LEU A 383 0.11 19.11 4.73
N ALA A 384 -0.36 19.10 3.48
CA ALA A 384 -1.02 17.94 2.88
C ALA A 384 -0.08 16.73 2.83
N PHE A 385 1.20 16.94 2.46
CA PHE A 385 2.23 15.91 2.46
C PHE A 385 2.51 15.35 3.87
N LYS A 386 2.64 16.23 4.87
CA LYS A 386 2.83 15.79 6.27
C LYS A 386 1.66 14.95 6.78
N LEU A 387 0.43 15.34 6.45
CA LEU A 387 -0.77 14.57 6.78
C LEU A 387 -0.76 13.19 6.11
N TYR A 388 -0.33 13.13 4.85
CA TYR A 388 -0.21 11.90 4.08
C TYR A 388 0.89 10.98 4.60
N ASP A 389 2.13 11.49 4.68
CA ASP A 389 3.33 10.69 4.97
C ASP A 389 3.38 10.21 6.42
N THR A 390 3.10 11.10 7.38
CA THR A 390 3.25 10.82 8.81
C THR A 390 1.99 10.21 9.44
N PHE A 391 0.81 10.64 8.98
CA PHE A 391 -0.47 10.27 9.60
C PHE A 391 -1.33 9.38 8.71
N GLY A 392 -0.89 9.09 7.48
CA GLY A 392 -1.66 8.26 6.52
C GLY A 392 -3.02 8.87 6.16
N PHE A 393 -3.16 10.21 6.25
CA PHE A 393 -4.34 10.95 5.86
C PHE A 393 -4.23 11.34 4.39
N PRO A 394 -4.99 10.71 3.47
CA PRO A 394 -4.83 10.93 2.03
C PRO A 394 -5.01 12.39 1.60
N ALA A 395 -4.23 12.83 0.61
CA ALA A 395 -4.26 14.22 0.14
C ALA A 395 -5.62 14.63 -0.45
N ASP A 396 -6.33 13.68 -1.08
CA ASP A 396 -7.68 13.90 -1.60
C ASP A 396 -8.72 14.07 -0.50
N LEU A 397 -8.55 13.43 0.66
CA LEU A 397 -9.40 13.72 1.82
C LEU A 397 -9.13 15.14 2.35
N THR A 398 -7.88 15.61 2.28
CA THR A 398 -7.54 17.02 2.57
C THR A 398 -8.21 17.95 1.56
N ALA A 399 -8.21 17.57 0.27
CA ALA A 399 -8.85 18.32 -0.81
C ALA A 399 -10.38 18.37 -0.67
N ASP A 400 -11.02 17.24 -0.34
CA ASP A 400 -12.46 17.17 -0.07
C ASP A 400 -12.85 18.04 1.13
N TYR A 401 -12.06 17.96 2.23
CA TYR A 401 -12.28 18.80 3.41
C TYR A 401 -12.12 20.30 3.10
N ALA A 402 -11.15 20.66 2.24
CA ALA A 402 -10.91 22.01 1.77
C ALA A 402 -12.09 22.51 0.93
N ARG A 403 -12.55 21.72 -0.06
CA ARG A 403 -13.66 22.05 -0.96
C ARG A 403 -14.96 22.37 -0.21
N GLU A 404 -15.29 21.61 0.82
CA GLU A 404 -16.47 21.84 1.66
C GLU A 404 -16.44 23.19 2.38
N ARG A 405 -15.26 23.80 2.54
CA ARG A 405 -15.02 25.10 3.20
C ARG A 405 -14.68 26.23 2.23
N GLY A 406 -14.77 25.99 0.92
CA GLY A 406 -14.41 26.95 -0.12
C GLY A 406 -12.90 27.19 -0.21
N LEU A 407 -12.08 26.23 0.27
CA LEU A 407 -10.62 26.25 0.17
C LEU A 407 -10.15 25.31 -0.95
N SER A 408 -8.90 25.44 -1.35
CA SER A 408 -8.19 24.54 -2.25
C SER A 408 -6.90 24.02 -1.61
N VAL A 409 -6.27 23.00 -2.22
CA VAL A 409 -4.99 22.46 -1.79
C VAL A 409 -3.96 22.71 -2.88
N ASP A 410 -2.76 23.09 -2.50
CA ASP A 410 -1.58 23.17 -3.36
C ASP A 410 -1.09 21.75 -3.69
N MET A 411 -1.69 21.17 -4.75
CA MET A 411 -1.34 19.82 -5.21
C MET A 411 0.02 19.76 -5.88
N GLU A 412 0.51 20.85 -6.48
CA GLU A 412 1.83 20.92 -7.10
C GLU A 412 2.93 20.82 -6.02
N GLY A 413 2.82 21.62 -4.94
CA GLY A 413 3.72 21.51 -3.80
C GLY A 413 3.64 20.16 -3.06
N PHE A 414 2.47 19.49 -3.07
CA PHE A 414 2.34 18.12 -2.56
C PHE A 414 3.13 17.13 -3.42
N GLU A 415 3.01 17.17 -4.74
CA GLU A 415 3.73 16.28 -5.67
C GLU A 415 5.25 16.51 -5.65
N GLU A 416 5.70 17.76 -5.48
CA GLU A 416 7.11 18.09 -5.28
C GLU A 416 7.66 17.43 -4.01
N ALA A 417 6.94 17.52 -2.90
CA ALA A 417 7.30 16.89 -1.63
C ALA A 417 7.35 15.35 -1.74
N MET A 418 6.38 14.75 -2.45
CA MET A 418 6.33 13.31 -2.77
C MET A 418 7.52 12.87 -3.62
N THR A 419 7.88 13.65 -4.63
CA THR A 419 9.02 13.37 -5.51
C THR A 419 10.32 13.42 -4.71
N GLY A 420 10.50 14.43 -3.86
CA GLY A 420 11.66 14.53 -2.97
C GLY A 420 11.78 13.36 -1.97
N GLN A 421 10.67 12.76 -1.55
CA GLN A 421 10.69 11.53 -0.74
C GLN A 421 11.11 10.32 -1.56
N ARG A 422 10.54 10.14 -2.77
CA ARG A 422 10.88 9.05 -3.70
C ARG A 422 12.36 9.09 -4.08
N ASP A 423 12.90 10.27 -4.33
CA ASP A 423 14.32 10.46 -4.69
C ASP A 423 15.25 10.11 -3.52
N ARG A 424 14.88 10.48 -2.29
CA ARG A 424 15.60 10.05 -1.08
C ARG A 424 15.54 8.54 -0.88
N ALA A 425 14.40 7.90 -1.12
CA ALA A 425 14.25 6.46 -1.06
C ALA A 425 15.05 5.76 -2.17
N ARG A 426 15.06 6.31 -3.41
CA ARG A 426 15.90 5.84 -4.52
C ARG A 426 17.39 6.02 -4.24
N ALA A 427 17.80 7.16 -3.70
CA ALA A 427 19.21 7.39 -3.35
C ALA A 427 19.72 6.43 -2.26
N ALA A 428 18.86 6.01 -1.35
CA ALA A 428 19.15 4.96 -0.36
C ALA A 428 19.17 3.54 -0.96
N SER A 429 18.56 3.34 -2.16
CA SER A 429 18.46 2.07 -2.89
C SER A 429 19.47 1.95 -4.04
N GLN A 430 20.35 2.94 -4.27
CA GLN A 430 21.28 2.94 -5.42
C GLN A 430 22.40 1.93 -5.23
N PHE A 431 22.19 0.73 -5.76
CA PHE A 431 23.18 -0.07 -6.50
C PHE A 431 22.43 -0.97 -7.51
N ARG A 432 21.76 -0.39 -8.50
CA ARG A 432 21.34 -1.08 -9.72
C ARG A 432 21.72 -0.22 -10.92
N MET A 433 22.62 -0.73 -11.74
CA MET A 433 22.93 -0.16 -13.07
C MET A 433 21.68 -0.36 -13.96
N GLU A 434 20.83 0.65 -14.06
CA GLU A 434 19.77 0.74 -15.10
C GLU A 434 20.36 1.49 -16.32
N GLY A 435 21.30 0.85 -17.02
CA GLY A 435 21.67 1.21 -18.38
C GLY A 435 21.13 0.15 -19.33
N VAL A 436 20.38 0.52 -20.37
CA VAL A 436 20.05 -0.40 -21.47
C VAL A 436 21.32 -0.69 -22.25
N VAL A 437 22.07 -1.70 -21.81
CA VAL A 437 23.25 -2.19 -22.56
C VAL A 437 22.73 -2.85 -23.83
N LYS A 438 23.00 -2.24 -25.00
CA LYS A 438 22.73 -2.85 -26.30
C LYS A 438 23.85 -3.81 -26.63
N VAL A 439 23.58 -5.10 -26.69
CA VAL A 439 24.48 -6.16 -27.14
C VAL A 439 24.05 -6.65 -28.52
N SER A 440 25.01 -7.04 -29.33
CA SER A 440 24.77 -7.59 -30.69
C SER A 440 24.29 -9.04 -30.68
N VAL A 441 24.24 -9.68 -29.49
CA VAL A 441 23.78 -11.08 -29.33
C VAL A 441 22.26 -11.09 -29.11
N GLU A 442 21.54 -11.70 -30.06
CA GLU A 442 20.07 -11.85 -29.98
C GLU A 442 19.66 -13.28 -29.60
N GLU A 443 20.57 -14.26 -29.69
CA GLU A 443 20.29 -15.64 -29.36
C GLU A 443 20.24 -15.86 -27.84
N ARG A 444 19.20 -16.59 -27.38
CA ARG A 444 19.02 -16.98 -25.98
C ARG A 444 20.23 -17.81 -25.51
N THR A 445 20.81 -17.50 -24.34
CA THR A 445 21.84 -18.32 -23.71
C THR A 445 21.26 -19.67 -23.26
N ASP A 446 21.94 -20.78 -23.55
CA ASP A 446 21.56 -22.12 -23.08
C ASP A 446 21.95 -22.29 -21.60
N PHE A 447 20.92 -22.39 -20.72
CA PHE A 447 21.14 -22.57 -19.29
C PHE A 447 21.20 -24.06 -18.90
N THR A 448 22.38 -24.53 -18.48
CA THR A 448 22.62 -25.91 -18.06
C THR A 448 22.59 -26.12 -16.54
N GLY A 449 22.47 -25.03 -15.77
CA GLY A 449 22.71 -24.98 -14.33
C GLY A 449 21.66 -25.66 -13.42
N TYR A 450 20.58 -26.27 -13.99
CA TYR A 450 19.71 -27.17 -13.22
C TYR A 450 20.37 -28.53 -12.95
N LYS A 451 21.32 -28.94 -13.79
CA LYS A 451 21.98 -30.27 -13.71
C LYS A 451 23.46 -30.15 -13.40
N ASP A 452 24.13 -29.17 -13.98
CA ASP A 452 25.57 -29.02 -13.94
C ASP A 452 25.99 -27.75 -13.20
N LEU A 453 27.06 -27.80 -12.44
CA LEU A 453 27.68 -26.66 -11.76
C LEU A 453 28.97 -26.20 -12.43
N ASP A 454 29.39 -26.89 -13.47
CA ASP A 454 30.57 -26.61 -14.29
C ASP A 454 30.30 -27.00 -15.73
N GLY A 455 30.99 -26.36 -16.67
CA GLY A 455 30.82 -26.62 -18.08
C GLY A 455 31.78 -25.81 -18.94
N SER A 456 31.94 -26.23 -20.20
CA SER A 456 32.69 -25.47 -21.19
C SER A 456 31.74 -24.57 -21.98
N ALA A 457 32.16 -23.35 -22.25
CA ALA A 457 31.40 -22.36 -23.01
C ALA A 457 32.29 -21.51 -23.88
N THR A 458 31.68 -20.81 -24.84
CA THR A 458 32.38 -19.84 -25.72
C THR A 458 31.94 -18.43 -25.39
N VAL A 459 32.89 -17.50 -25.30
CA VAL A 459 32.58 -16.07 -25.09
C VAL A 459 32.02 -15.47 -26.38
N LEU A 460 30.71 -15.08 -26.35
CA LEU A 460 30.04 -14.47 -27.51
C LEU A 460 30.26 -12.98 -27.59
N SER A 461 30.21 -12.30 -26.44
CA SER A 461 30.39 -10.85 -26.35
C SER A 461 30.98 -10.45 -24.99
N LEU A 462 31.72 -9.35 -25.00
CA LEU A 462 32.27 -8.67 -23.84
C LEU A 462 31.74 -7.24 -23.80
N VAL A 463 31.40 -6.73 -22.63
CA VAL A 463 30.93 -5.35 -22.48
C VAL A 463 31.71 -4.66 -21.37
N THR A 464 32.22 -3.48 -21.65
CA THR A 464 32.87 -2.58 -20.70
C THR A 464 32.35 -1.17 -20.93
N ASP A 465 32.11 -0.42 -19.86
CA ASP A 465 31.58 0.97 -19.95
C ASP A 465 30.35 1.08 -20.87
N GLU A 466 29.39 0.13 -20.73
CA GLU A 466 28.14 0.02 -21.50
C GLU A 466 28.32 -0.18 -23.02
N THR A 467 29.50 -0.48 -23.49
CA THR A 467 29.82 -0.73 -24.92
C THR A 467 30.47 -2.09 -25.13
N GLU A 468 30.22 -2.71 -26.30
CA GLU A 468 30.88 -3.96 -26.67
C GLU A 468 32.38 -3.73 -26.83
N ALA A 469 33.16 -4.67 -26.29
CA ALA A 469 34.63 -4.68 -26.33
C ALA A 469 35.17 -5.98 -26.94
N GLU A 470 36.31 -5.93 -27.57
CA GLU A 470 37.00 -7.13 -28.11
C GLU A 470 37.77 -7.90 -27.02
N ALA A 471 38.19 -7.21 -25.94
CA ALA A 471 38.93 -7.81 -24.84
C ALA A 471 38.72 -7.07 -23.53
N ILE A 472 38.88 -7.78 -22.39
CA ILE A 472 38.97 -7.22 -21.05
C ILE A 472 40.30 -7.63 -20.45
N ASP A 473 41.15 -6.65 -20.12
CA ASP A 473 42.46 -6.89 -19.54
C ASP A 473 42.42 -7.13 -18.02
N GLN A 474 43.52 -7.64 -17.48
CA GLN A 474 43.68 -7.92 -16.06
C GLN A 474 43.34 -6.69 -15.20
N GLY A 475 42.49 -6.86 -14.21
CA GLY A 475 41.97 -5.82 -13.34
C GLY A 475 40.72 -5.09 -13.88
N GLY A 476 40.43 -5.25 -15.19
CA GLY A 476 39.25 -4.69 -15.83
C GLY A 476 37.98 -5.41 -15.40
N GLY A 477 36.91 -4.62 -15.16
CA GLY A 477 35.58 -5.11 -14.91
C GLY A 477 34.70 -5.08 -16.15
N GLY A 478 33.65 -5.90 -16.21
CA GLY A 478 32.73 -5.91 -17.33
C GLY A 478 31.71 -7.04 -17.27
N LEU A 479 30.95 -7.19 -18.36
CA LEU A 479 30.00 -8.27 -18.57
C LEU A 479 30.55 -9.25 -19.60
N VAL A 480 30.39 -10.55 -19.30
CA VAL A 480 30.77 -11.65 -20.20
C VAL A 480 29.49 -12.39 -20.59
N ILE A 481 29.26 -12.50 -21.90
CA ILE A 481 28.13 -13.22 -22.48
C ILE A 481 28.63 -14.52 -23.10
N LEU A 482 27.98 -15.63 -22.73
CA LEU A 482 28.37 -16.98 -23.15
C LEU A 482 27.29 -17.61 -24.02
N ASP A 483 27.65 -18.57 -24.88
CA ASP A 483 26.70 -19.41 -25.65
C ASP A 483 25.85 -20.30 -24.72
N ARG A 484 26.47 -20.85 -23.66
CA ARG A 484 25.83 -21.64 -22.62
C ARG A 484 26.46 -21.36 -21.26
N THR A 485 25.71 -21.61 -20.19
CA THR A 485 26.20 -21.35 -18.85
C THR A 485 25.55 -22.24 -17.78
N PRO A 486 26.32 -22.69 -16.76
CA PRO A 486 25.76 -23.30 -15.55
C PRO A 486 25.33 -22.24 -14.50
N PHE A 487 25.60 -20.95 -14.72
CA PHE A 487 25.30 -19.85 -13.80
C PHE A 487 23.83 -19.45 -13.89
N TYR A 488 23.12 -19.47 -12.78
CA TYR A 488 21.76 -18.97 -12.65
C TYR A 488 21.75 -17.43 -12.68
N ALA A 489 20.94 -16.85 -13.53
CA ALA A 489 20.73 -15.41 -13.59
C ALA A 489 19.64 -14.99 -12.60
N GLU A 490 19.81 -13.83 -11.94
CA GLU A 490 18.85 -13.28 -10.98
C GLU A 490 17.43 -13.28 -11.57
N SER A 491 16.51 -13.99 -10.89
CA SER A 491 15.10 -14.10 -11.30
C SER A 491 14.25 -14.64 -10.16
N GLY A 492 12.95 -14.25 -10.11
CA GLY A 492 11.99 -14.81 -9.15
C GLY A 492 12.39 -14.58 -7.68
N GLY A 493 13.20 -13.56 -7.39
CA GLY A 493 13.72 -13.27 -6.05
C GLY A 493 14.96 -14.07 -5.62
N GLN A 494 15.43 -15.04 -6.44
CA GLN A 494 16.72 -15.70 -6.24
C GLN A 494 17.84 -14.85 -6.89
N VAL A 495 18.88 -14.55 -6.12
CA VAL A 495 20.08 -13.83 -6.62
C VAL A 495 20.85 -14.63 -7.67
N GLY A 496 21.61 -13.92 -8.51
CA GLY A 496 22.54 -14.51 -9.46
C GLY A 496 23.66 -15.30 -8.77
N ASP A 497 24.22 -16.29 -9.50
CA ASP A 497 25.31 -17.09 -8.99
C ASP A 497 26.63 -16.34 -8.99
N LYS A 498 27.52 -16.83 -8.13
CA LYS A 498 28.94 -16.43 -8.09
C LYS A 498 29.83 -17.59 -8.49
N GLY A 499 31.02 -17.27 -9.02
CA GLY A 499 31.97 -18.31 -9.40
C GLY A 499 33.14 -17.78 -10.23
N VAL A 500 33.69 -18.61 -11.13
CA VAL A 500 34.85 -18.25 -11.90
C VAL A 500 34.75 -18.79 -13.34
N LEU A 501 35.19 -17.99 -14.32
CA LEU A 501 35.44 -18.41 -15.67
C LEU A 501 36.94 -18.52 -15.86
N THR A 502 37.42 -19.65 -16.35
CA THR A 502 38.87 -19.89 -16.53
C THR A 502 39.19 -20.30 -17.96
N TRP A 503 40.37 -19.89 -18.42
CA TRP A 503 40.94 -20.28 -19.71
C TRP A 503 42.46 -20.43 -19.59
N PRO A 504 43.16 -20.99 -20.57
CA PRO A 504 44.62 -21.10 -20.52
C PRO A 504 45.30 -19.72 -20.34
N GLY A 505 45.85 -19.50 -19.15
CA GLY A 505 46.56 -18.26 -18.80
C GLY A 505 45.68 -17.14 -18.25
N GLY A 506 44.39 -17.39 -17.94
CA GLY A 506 43.53 -16.35 -17.41
C GLY A 506 42.36 -16.85 -16.54
N ALA A 507 41.81 -15.89 -15.77
CA ALA A 507 40.61 -16.10 -14.92
C ALA A 507 39.81 -14.84 -14.81
N PHE A 508 38.46 -14.98 -14.76
CA PHE A 508 37.48 -13.94 -14.52
C PHE A 508 36.65 -14.35 -13.33
N GLU A 509 36.59 -13.50 -12.31
CA GLU A 509 35.76 -13.69 -11.10
C GLU A 509 34.35 -13.17 -11.37
N VAL A 510 33.37 -14.05 -11.35
CA VAL A 510 31.94 -13.71 -11.49
C VAL A 510 31.39 -13.33 -10.13
N SER A 511 30.95 -12.08 -9.98
CA SER A 511 30.35 -11.55 -8.77
C SER A 511 28.83 -11.55 -8.79
N ASP A 512 28.22 -11.48 -9.98
CA ASP A 512 26.77 -11.49 -10.19
C ASP A 512 26.40 -11.96 -11.60
N VAL A 513 25.16 -12.43 -11.78
CA VAL A 513 24.62 -12.90 -13.07
C VAL A 513 23.18 -12.43 -13.22
N HIS A 514 22.87 -11.77 -14.32
CA HIS A 514 21.56 -11.22 -14.59
C HIS A 514 21.14 -11.38 -16.06
N PHE A 515 19.83 -11.24 -16.34
CA PHE A 515 19.31 -11.26 -17.69
C PHE A 515 19.46 -9.89 -18.36
N LEU A 516 19.84 -9.91 -19.62
CA LEU A 516 19.65 -8.84 -20.59
C LEU A 516 18.40 -9.10 -21.44
N ALA A 517 18.13 -8.26 -22.47
CA ALA A 517 17.04 -8.48 -23.41
C ALA A 517 17.13 -9.88 -24.07
N HIS A 518 15.99 -10.42 -24.52
CA HIS A 518 15.88 -11.73 -25.21
C HIS A 518 16.42 -12.95 -24.43
N LYS A 519 16.41 -12.88 -23.08
CA LYS A 519 16.91 -13.96 -22.19
C LYS A 519 18.40 -14.31 -22.40
N VAL A 520 19.19 -13.34 -22.83
CA VAL A 520 20.65 -13.40 -22.83
C VAL A 520 21.15 -13.27 -21.39
N ILE A 521 22.04 -14.18 -20.96
CA ILE A 521 22.63 -14.18 -19.62
C ILE A 521 23.97 -13.49 -19.61
N ALA A 522 24.10 -12.46 -18.77
CA ALA A 522 25.33 -11.68 -18.59
C ALA A 522 25.99 -11.99 -17.24
N HIS A 523 27.27 -12.30 -17.27
CA HIS A 523 28.12 -12.58 -16.11
C HIS A 523 28.89 -11.32 -15.76
N ALA A 524 28.52 -10.64 -14.68
CA ALA A 524 29.21 -9.44 -14.19
C ALA A 524 30.39 -9.82 -13.30
N GLY A 525 31.55 -9.14 -13.51
CA GLY A 525 32.69 -9.47 -12.71
C GLY A 525 33.97 -8.74 -13.20
N ARG A 526 35.13 -9.33 -12.91
CA ARG A 526 36.44 -8.76 -13.28
C ARG A 526 37.46 -9.83 -13.69
N VAL A 527 38.39 -9.47 -14.59
CA VAL A 527 39.53 -10.31 -14.94
C VAL A 527 40.56 -10.25 -13.81
N THR A 528 40.81 -11.37 -13.15
CA THR A 528 41.76 -11.49 -12.04
C THR A 528 43.14 -11.90 -12.53
N LEU A 529 43.22 -12.57 -13.69
CA LEU A 529 44.47 -13.02 -14.30
C LEU A 529 44.36 -12.99 -15.84
N GLY A 530 45.36 -12.49 -16.53
CA GLY A 530 45.47 -12.50 -17.99
C GLY A 530 44.57 -11.47 -18.68
N SER A 531 44.16 -11.75 -19.93
CA SER A 531 43.22 -10.94 -20.72
C SER A 531 42.18 -11.87 -21.34
N LEU A 532 40.90 -11.51 -21.26
CA LEU A 532 39.76 -12.25 -21.85
C LEU A 532 39.41 -11.62 -23.20
N VAL A 533 39.38 -12.43 -24.25
CA VAL A 533 39.07 -11.99 -25.61
C VAL A 533 37.79 -12.67 -26.11
N LYS A 534 37.02 -11.98 -26.92
CA LYS A 534 35.83 -12.52 -27.60
C LYS A 534 36.20 -13.77 -28.41
N GLY A 535 35.33 -14.79 -28.36
CA GLY A 535 35.59 -16.08 -29.03
C GLY A 535 36.45 -17.06 -28.21
N THR A 536 36.92 -16.69 -27.02
CA THR A 536 37.70 -17.58 -26.16
C THR A 536 36.79 -18.72 -25.62
N ASN A 537 37.33 -19.96 -25.70
CA ASN A 537 36.71 -21.10 -24.99
C ASN A 537 37.11 -21.06 -23.51
N ILE A 538 36.15 -21.11 -22.65
CA ILE A 538 36.32 -21.04 -21.20
C ILE A 538 35.72 -22.25 -20.48
N SER A 539 36.21 -22.52 -19.30
CA SER A 539 35.56 -23.36 -18.32
C SER A 539 34.80 -22.47 -17.30
N ALA A 540 33.52 -22.67 -17.18
CA ALA A 540 32.64 -21.96 -16.25
C ALA A 540 32.44 -22.83 -15.03
N GLU A 541 32.72 -22.31 -13.81
CA GLU A 541 32.53 -23.04 -12.55
C GLU A 541 31.79 -22.19 -11.54
N VAL A 542 30.59 -22.65 -11.14
CA VAL A 542 29.74 -22.02 -10.11
C VAL A 542 30.28 -22.31 -8.73
N ASN A 543 30.24 -21.32 -7.82
CA ASN A 543 30.57 -21.54 -6.42
C ASN A 543 29.57 -22.52 -5.77
N ARG A 544 30.00 -23.76 -5.62
CA ARG A 544 29.16 -24.88 -5.11
C ARG A 544 28.55 -24.59 -3.74
N ASN A 545 29.29 -23.92 -2.84
CA ASN A 545 28.81 -23.64 -1.48
C ASN A 545 27.70 -22.58 -1.50
N CYS A 546 27.90 -21.48 -2.26
CA CYS A 546 26.88 -20.46 -2.41
C CYS A 546 25.62 -21.03 -3.08
N ARG A 547 25.75 -21.74 -4.21
CA ARG A 547 24.62 -22.37 -4.93
C ARG A 547 23.83 -23.33 -4.01
N ARG A 548 24.53 -24.20 -3.24
CA ARG A 548 23.87 -25.14 -2.35
C ARG A 548 23.09 -24.43 -1.24
N ALA A 549 23.65 -23.40 -0.64
CA ALA A 549 23.01 -22.61 0.39
C ALA A 549 21.80 -21.81 -0.17
N THR A 550 21.96 -21.19 -1.36
CA THR A 550 20.87 -20.52 -2.06
C THR A 550 19.73 -21.47 -2.42
N ALA A 551 20.03 -22.66 -2.95
CA ALA A 551 19.03 -23.69 -3.26
C ALA A 551 18.30 -24.20 -2.01
N ALA A 552 19.00 -24.32 -0.87
CA ALA A 552 18.39 -24.68 0.41
C ALA A 552 17.44 -23.58 0.91
N ASN A 553 17.87 -22.32 0.85
CA ASN A 553 17.04 -21.17 1.20
C ASN A 553 15.82 -21.05 0.27
N HIS A 554 16.00 -21.28 -1.04
CA HIS A 554 14.89 -21.22 -2.00
C HIS A 554 13.85 -22.31 -1.75
N SER A 555 14.30 -23.55 -1.56
CA SER A 555 13.39 -24.65 -1.22
C SER A 555 12.67 -24.43 0.10
N ALA A 556 13.36 -23.85 1.11
CA ALA A 556 12.74 -23.48 2.38
C ALA A 556 11.70 -22.35 2.22
N THR A 557 11.84 -21.48 1.23
CA THR A 557 10.87 -20.41 0.94
C THR A 557 9.52 -21.00 0.53
N HIS A 558 9.49 -22.04 -0.31
CA HIS A 558 8.26 -22.73 -0.69
C HIS A 558 7.61 -23.45 0.51
N LEU A 559 8.40 -24.13 1.34
CA LEU A 559 7.88 -24.73 2.56
C LEU A 559 7.35 -23.69 3.56
N LEU A 560 8.01 -22.53 3.65
CA LEU A 560 7.56 -21.40 4.46
C LEU A 560 6.24 -20.84 3.96
N HIS A 561 6.08 -20.65 2.64
CA HIS A 561 4.85 -20.14 2.06
C HIS A 561 3.66 -21.07 2.37
N ALA A 562 3.81 -22.36 2.10
CA ALA A 562 2.78 -23.37 2.42
C ALA A 562 2.46 -23.40 3.93
N ALA A 563 3.48 -23.34 4.80
CA ALA A 563 3.27 -23.33 6.26
C ALA A 563 2.55 -22.05 6.73
N LEU A 564 2.85 -20.89 6.13
CA LEU A 564 2.15 -19.63 6.43
C LEU A 564 0.68 -19.72 6.00
N GLN A 565 0.38 -20.30 4.84
CA GLN A 565 -1.00 -20.52 4.40
C GLN A 565 -1.76 -21.47 5.34
N GLU A 566 -1.12 -22.55 5.81
CA GLU A 566 -1.75 -23.49 6.76
C GLU A 566 -2.04 -22.86 8.12
N VAL A 567 -1.15 -21.95 8.60
CA VAL A 567 -1.27 -21.35 9.94
C VAL A 567 -2.14 -20.10 9.94
N LEU A 568 -2.04 -19.26 8.91
CA LEU A 568 -2.66 -17.94 8.84
C LEU A 568 -3.89 -17.91 7.92
N GLY A 569 -3.99 -18.84 6.97
CA GLY A 569 -5.09 -18.95 6.03
C GLY A 569 -4.70 -18.72 4.56
N ALA A 570 -5.60 -19.09 3.66
CA ALA A 570 -5.40 -19.07 2.19
C ALA A 570 -5.19 -17.64 1.60
N HIS A 571 -5.45 -16.58 2.36
CA HIS A 571 -5.21 -15.19 1.95
C HIS A 571 -3.72 -14.83 1.88
N VAL A 572 -2.84 -15.66 2.45
CA VAL A 572 -1.39 -15.47 2.40
C VAL A 572 -0.90 -15.67 0.97
N GLN A 573 -0.40 -14.59 0.38
CA GLN A 573 0.18 -14.56 -0.96
C GLN A 573 1.54 -13.89 -0.90
N GLN A 574 2.48 -14.37 -1.68
CA GLN A 574 3.79 -13.74 -1.83
C GLN A 574 3.63 -12.32 -2.41
N LYS A 575 4.27 -11.34 -1.78
CA LYS A 575 4.38 -9.94 -2.25
C LYS A 575 5.80 -9.56 -2.64
N GLY A 576 6.77 -10.34 -2.20
CA GLY A 576 8.17 -10.20 -2.54
C GLY A 576 8.98 -11.34 -1.95
N SER A 577 10.14 -11.60 -2.54
CA SER A 577 11.10 -12.60 -2.06
C SER A 577 12.52 -12.12 -2.34
N LEU A 578 13.44 -12.49 -1.47
CA LEU A 578 14.88 -12.40 -1.71
C LEU A 578 15.52 -13.66 -1.13
N VAL A 579 16.20 -14.38 -1.98
CA VAL A 579 16.86 -15.63 -1.62
C VAL A 579 18.31 -15.57 -2.04
N ASP A 580 19.20 -15.56 -1.07
CA ASP A 580 20.64 -15.60 -1.26
C ASP A 580 21.29 -16.76 -0.48
N HIS A 581 22.61 -16.85 -0.46
CA HIS A 581 23.34 -17.91 0.21
C HIS A 581 23.44 -17.74 1.74
N GLU A 582 23.11 -16.54 2.26
CA GLU A 582 23.17 -16.22 3.69
C GLU A 582 21.82 -16.39 4.36
N ARG A 583 20.73 -15.96 3.66
CA ARG A 583 19.37 -15.92 4.22
C ARG A 583 18.30 -16.00 3.14
N LEU A 584 17.07 -16.17 3.59
CA LEU A 584 15.88 -15.91 2.81
C LEU A 584 15.02 -14.82 3.47
N ARG A 585 14.35 -14.04 2.64
CA ARG A 585 13.38 -13.03 3.03
C ARG A 585 12.09 -13.27 2.26
N PHE A 586 10.98 -13.34 2.96
CA PHE A 586 9.68 -13.58 2.37
C PHE A 586 8.68 -12.50 2.82
N ASP A 587 8.17 -11.75 1.86
CA ASP A 587 7.17 -10.71 2.08
C ASP A 587 5.80 -11.26 1.65
N PHE A 588 4.80 -11.17 2.51
CA PHE A 588 3.50 -11.80 2.28
C PHE A 588 2.33 -10.94 2.78
N SER A 589 1.14 -11.17 2.19
CA SER A 589 -0.09 -10.48 2.59
C SER A 589 -0.60 -11.02 3.92
N HIS A 590 -0.58 -10.19 4.97
CA HIS A 590 -1.23 -10.45 6.25
C HIS A 590 -1.45 -9.15 7.02
N GLY A 591 -2.64 -9.03 7.65
CA GLY A 591 -3.11 -7.78 8.25
C GLY A 591 -2.48 -7.44 9.59
N GLU A 592 -2.03 -8.44 10.37
CA GLU A 592 -1.62 -8.31 11.76
C GLU A 592 -0.21 -8.87 12.02
N PRO A 593 0.48 -8.44 13.09
CA PRO A 593 1.71 -9.10 13.53
C PRO A 593 1.45 -10.57 13.89
N MET A 594 2.35 -11.44 13.46
CA MET A 594 2.28 -12.84 13.89
C MET A 594 2.58 -12.96 15.38
N SER A 595 1.74 -13.71 16.10
CA SER A 595 2.03 -14.07 17.49
C SER A 595 3.22 -15.05 17.59
N THR A 596 3.90 -15.06 18.73
CA THR A 596 5.00 -16.00 18.99
C THR A 596 4.58 -17.45 18.74
N ALA A 597 3.36 -17.83 19.14
CA ALA A 597 2.83 -19.17 18.92
C ALA A 597 2.63 -19.51 17.43
N GLN A 598 2.23 -18.54 16.60
CA GLN A 598 2.11 -18.72 15.16
C GLN A 598 3.50 -18.87 14.50
N ILE A 599 4.46 -18.03 14.89
CA ILE A 599 5.86 -18.13 14.42
C ILE A 599 6.44 -19.51 14.74
N GLU A 600 6.31 -19.96 16.00
CA GLU A 600 6.77 -21.29 16.43
C GLU A 600 6.07 -22.42 15.65
N LYS A 601 4.77 -22.28 15.37
CA LYS A 601 4.01 -23.29 14.61
C LYS A 601 4.51 -23.37 13.17
N VAL A 602 4.72 -22.23 12.50
CA VAL A 602 5.27 -22.15 11.13
C VAL A 602 6.66 -22.77 11.09
N GLU A 603 7.57 -22.35 11.98
CA GLU A 603 8.93 -22.90 12.06
C GLU A 603 8.93 -24.42 12.28
N ARG A 604 8.04 -24.91 13.14
CA ARG A 604 7.87 -26.34 13.43
C ARG A 604 7.40 -27.12 12.20
N LEU A 605 6.41 -26.61 11.47
CA LEU A 605 5.88 -27.23 10.24
C LEU A 605 6.96 -27.34 9.16
N VAL A 606 7.68 -26.23 8.89
CA VAL A 606 8.78 -26.24 7.92
C VAL A 606 9.83 -27.29 8.31
N ASN A 607 10.28 -27.30 9.55
CA ASN A 607 11.26 -28.27 10.03
C ASN A 607 10.69 -29.72 10.05
N GLN A 608 9.38 -29.91 10.17
CA GLN A 608 8.75 -31.21 10.01
C GLN A 608 8.88 -31.72 8.58
N GLN A 609 8.63 -30.89 7.57
CA GLN A 609 8.79 -31.23 6.16
C GLN A 609 10.27 -31.48 5.79
N ILE A 610 11.19 -30.71 6.37
CA ILE A 610 12.63 -30.98 6.22
C ILE A 610 12.98 -32.38 6.72
N ARG A 611 12.52 -32.74 7.93
CA ARG A 611 12.77 -34.08 8.51
C ARG A 611 12.05 -35.21 7.77
N ALA A 612 10.93 -34.94 7.11
CA ALA A 612 10.24 -35.91 6.25
C ALA A 612 11.10 -36.35 5.08
N ASN A 613 12.05 -35.51 4.65
CA ASN A 613 13.02 -35.79 3.61
C ASN A 613 12.36 -36.23 2.30
N ASN A 614 11.30 -35.54 1.89
CA ASN A 614 10.59 -35.80 0.66
C ASN A 614 11.46 -35.43 -0.55
N GLY A 615 11.23 -36.11 -1.70
CA GLY A 615 11.81 -35.69 -2.98
C GLY A 615 11.32 -34.30 -3.36
N VAL A 616 12.17 -33.54 -4.05
CA VAL A 616 11.80 -32.27 -4.70
C VAL A 616 11.75 -32.55 -6.20
N ASP A 617 10.54 -32.71 -6.70
CA ASP A 617 10.30 -33.07 -8.10
C ASP A 617 10.00 -31.84 -8.94
N THR A 618 10.54 -31.85 -10.16
CA THR A 618 10.34 -30.76 -11.11
C THR A 618 9.76 -31.31 -12.40
N ARG A 619 8.65 -30.72 -12.85
CA ARG A 619 7.98 -31.09 -14.11
C ARG A 619 7.81 -29.85 -14.99
N LEU A 620 7.96 -30.03 -16.31
CA LEU A 620 7.51 -29.05 -17.29
C LEU A 620 6.10 -29.47 -17.75
N MET A 621 5.16 -28.56 -17.77
CA MET A 621 3.80 -28.79 -18.19
C MET A 621 3.13 -27.50 -18.68
N ASP A 622 1.97 -27.63 -19.32
CA ASP A 622 1.15 -26.51 -19.75
C ASP A 622 0.67 -25.70 -18.52
N LEU A 623 0.59 -24.36 -18.67
CA LEU A 623 0.21 -23.45 -17.58
C LEU A 623 -1.21 -23.76 -17.04
N GLU A 624 -2.16 -24.07 -17.92
CA GLU A 624 -3.54 -24.38 -17.53
C GLU A 624 -3.61 -25.75 -16.81
N GLU A 625 -2.81 -26.73 -17.25
CA GLU A 625 -2.67 -28.01 -16.56
C GLU A 625 -2.09 -27.83 -15.15
N ALA A 626 -1.05 -27.00 -15.01
CA ALA A 626 -0.44 -26.67 -13.72
C ALA A 626 -1.44 -26.02 -12.75
N ARG A 627 -2.27 -25.10 -13.25
CA ARG A 627 -3.34 -24.47 -12.47
C ARG A 627 -4.42 -25.47 -12.07
N ALA A 628 -4.80 -26.37 -12.96
CA ALA A 628 -5.78 -27.41 -12.67
C ALA A 628 -5.28 -28.40 -11.60
N GLU A 629 -3.97 -28.67 -11.53
CA GLU A 629 -3.34 -29.42 -10.43
C GLU A 629 -3.23 -28.62 -9.12
N GLY A 630 -3.58 -27.33 -9.11
CA GLY A 630 -3.54 -26.48 -7.92
C GLY A 630 -2.17 -25.85 -7.65
N ALA A 631 -1.29 -25.77 -8.66
CA ALA A 631 0.02 -25.11 -8.50
C ALA A 631 -0.16 -23.61 -8.19
N ALA A 632 0.46 -23.16 -7.10
CA ALA A 632 0.46 -21.75 -6.74
C ALA A 632 1.32 -20.96 -7.75
N ALA A 633 0.72 -19.92 -8.35
CA ALA A 633 1.38 -18.98 -9.24
C ALA A 633 1.67 -17.67 -8.52
N LEU A 634 2.81 -17.05 -8.76
CA LEU A 634 3.13 -15.72 -8.21
C LEU A 634 2.25 -14.66 -8.88
N PHE A 635 1.65 -13.82 -8.05
CA PHE A 635 0.78 -12.75 -8.54
C PHE A 635 1.59 -11.69 -9.29
N GLY A 636 1.24 -11.45 -10.56
CA GLY A 636 1.85 -10.41 -11.41
C GLY A 636 3.04 -10.85 -12.25
N GLU A 637 3.47 -12.11 -12.21
CA GLU A 637 4.44 -12.64 -13.14
C GLU A 637 3.81 -13.12 -14.46
N ARG A 638 4.53 -12.92 -15.57
CA ARG A 638 4.15 -13.46 -16.87
C ARG A 638 4.78 -14.84 -17.01
N TYR A 639 3.95 -15.83 -17.21
CA TYR A 639 4.38 -17.19 -17.49
C TYR A 639 4.27 -17.48 -19.00
N GLU A 640 5.19 -18.29 -19.52
CA GLU A 640 5.09 -18.87 -20.86
C GLU A 640 4.01 -19.97 -20.86
N ASP A 641 3.60 -20.44 -22.05
CA ASP A 641 2.63 -21.52 -22.17
C ASP A 641 3.13 -22.82 -21.49
N GLU A 642 4.44 -23.08 -21.53
CA GLU A 642 5.09 -24.16 -20.80
C GLU A 642 5.78 -23.63 -19.55
N VAL A 643 5.40 -24.14 -18.37
CA VAL A 643 5.88 -23.71 -17.06
C VAL A 643 6.59 -24.82 -16.31
N ARG A 644 7.53 -24.42 -15.45
CA ARG A 644 8.23 -25.31 -14.54
C ARG A 644 7.50 -25.38 -13.20
N VAL A 645 6.97 -26.55 -12.85
CA VAL A 645 6.28 -26.84 -11.59
C VAL A 645 7.23 -27.55 -10.64
N VAL A 646 7.35 -27.07 -9.42
CA VAL A 646 8.15 -27.66 -8.36
C VAL A 646 7.24 -28.20 -7.27
N SER A 647 7.35 -29.48 -6.94
CA SER A 647 6.59 -30.11 -5.84
C SER A 647 7.52 -30.63 -4.75
N MET A 648 7.12 -30.49 -3.48
CA MET A 648 7.82 -30.99 -2.30
C MET A 648 6.89 -31.89 -1.49
N GLY A 649 6.77 -33.15 -1.95
CA GLY A 649 5.73 -34.06 -1.48
C GLY A 649 4.33 -33.53 -1.83
N GLU A 650 3.38 -33.69 -0.90
CA GLU A 650 2.01 -33.14 -1.01
C GLU A 650 1.88 -31.76 -0.33
N PHE A 651 2.97 -31.25 0.28
CA PHE A 651 2.91 -30.06 1.13
C PHE A 651 3.05 -28.74 0.34
N SER A 652 3.82 -28.71 -0.74
CA SER A 652 4.01 -27.52 -1.56
C SER A 652 4.03 -27.89 -3.04
N LEU A 653 3.28 -27.12 -3.85
CA LEU A 653 3.21 -27.22 -5.30
C LEU A 653 3.16 -25.82 -5.89
N GLU A 654 4.25 -25.37 -6.55
CA GLU A 654 4.37 -24.00 -7.01
C GLU A 654 5.06 -23.89 -8.38
N LEU A 655 4.71 -22.82 -9.14
CA LEU A 655 5.41 -22.44 -10.35
C LEU A 655 6.74 -21.77 -9.97
N CYS A 656 7.87 -22.37 -10.34
CA CYS A 656 9.17 -21.81 -9.97
C CYS A 656 10.29 -22.17 -10.96
N GLY A 657 10.99 -21.12 -11.46
CA GLY A 657 12.18 -21.22 -12.32
C GLY A 657 13.51 -21.30 -11.57
N GLY A 658 13.51 -21.28 -10.22
CA GLY A 658 14.71 -21.24 -9.40
C GLY A 658 15.46 -22.55 -9.24
N THR A 659 16.57 -22.52 -8.52
CA THR A 659 17.36 -23.73 -8.18
C THR A 659 16.93 -24.27 -6.82
N HIS A 660 16.81 -25.58 -6.72
CA HIS A 660 16.30 -26.27 -5.52
C HIS A 660 17.21 -27.41 -5.09
N VAL A 661 17.05 -27.85 -3.85
CA VAL A 661 17.65 -29.08 -3.34
C VAL A 661 16.98 -30.31 -3.94
N HIS A 662 17.64 -31.47 -3.89
CA HIS A 662 17.05 -32.73 -4.40
C HIS A 662 16.03 -33.35 -3.45
N ARG A 663 16.21 -33.12 -2.17
CA ARG A 663 15.33 -33.60 -1.11
C ARG A 663 15.17 -32.52 -0.04
N THR A 664 14.00 -32.45 0.59
CA THR A 664 13.74 -31.45 1.63
C THR A 664 14.73 -31.57 2.82
N GLY A 665 15.26 -32.76 3.08
CA GLY A 665 16.29 -32.98 4.11
C GLY A 665 17.62 -32.28 3.84
N ASP A 666 17.95 -31.98 2.57
CA ASP A 666 19.18 -31.28 2.20
C ASP A 666 19.18 -29.80 2.68
N ILE A 667 18.03 -29.24 3.05
CA ILE A 667 17.88 -27.93 3.66
C ILE A 667 18.56 -27.90 5.03
N GLY A 668 18.55 -29.02 5.76
CA GLY A 668 19.14 -29.15 7.09
C GLY A 668 18.20 -28.68 8.19
N VAL A 669 18.41 -27.47 8.72
CA VAL A 669 17.55 -26.86 9.75
C VAL A 669 17.07 -25.49 9.25
N PHE A 670 15.84 -25.13 9.59
CA PHE A 670 15.23 -23.84 9.28
C PHE A 670 14.95 -23.06 10.56
N ARG A 671 15.28 -21.76 10.56
CA ARG A 671 15.08 -20.87 11.70
C ARG A 671 14.53 -19.52 11.25
N ILE A 672 13.43 -19.06 11.85
CA ILE A 672 12.92 -17.70 11.68
C ILE A 672 13.72 -16.78 12.62
N THR A 673 14.32 -15.71 12.07
CA THR A 673 15.12 -14.74 12.82
C THR A 673 14.34 -13.47 13.13
N SER A 674 13.42 -13.07 12.26
CA SER A 674 12.60 -11.88 12.47
C SER A 674 11.26 -11.98 11.76
N GLU A 675 10.28 -11.28 12.32
CA GLU A 675 8.97 -11.02 11.71
C GLU A 675 8.64 -9.54 11.92
N SER A 676 8.27 -8.81 10.87
CA SER A 676 8.00 -7.38 10.94
C SER A 676 7.01 -6.92 9.85
N GLY A 677 6.35 -5.77 10.09
CA GLY A 677 5.56 -5.10 9.05
C GLY A 677 6.46 -4.22 8.18
N ILE A 678 6.29 -4.30 6.86
CA ILE A 678 7.04 -3.45 5.91
C ILE A 678 6.13 -2.46 5.18
N ALA A 679 4.86 -2.82 5.03
CA ALA A 679 3.81 -1.97 4.50
C ALA A 679 2.48 -2.36 5.14
N ALA A 680 1.45 -1.56 4.94
CA ALA A 680 0.12 -1.92 5.43
C ALA A 680 -0.37 -3.20 4.73
N GLY A 681 -0.74 -4.20 5.52
CA GLY A 681 -1.18 -5.49 5.00
C GLY A 681 -0.06 -6.37 4.43
N VAL A 682 1.22 -5.99 4.59
CA VAL A 682 2.36 -6.80 4.15
C VAL A 682 3.31 -7.03 5.32
N ARG A 683 3.55 -8.29 5.61
CA ARG A 683 4.47 -8.77 6.64
C ARG A 683 5.72 -9.35 5.98
N ARG A 684 6.83 -9.26 6.68
CA ARG A 684 8.14 -9.82 6.29
C ARG A 684 8.60 -10.82 7.30
N VAL A 685 8.99 -11.99 6.83
CA VAL A 685 9.74 -12.98 7.60
C VAL A 685 11.15 -13.09 7.02
N GLU A 686 12.16 -13.01 7.88
CA GLU A 686 13.54 -13.36 7.54
C GLU A 686 13.91 -14.68 8.22
N SER A 687 14.61 -15.53 7.48
CA SER A 687 14.92 -16.88 7.98
C SER A 687 16.27 -17.37 7.46
N LEU A 688 16.80 -18.36 8.14
CA LEU A 688 18.08 -19.00 7.85
C LEU A 688 17.87 -20.50 7.63
N THR A 689 18.74 -21.11 6.84
CA THR A 689 18.78 -22.58 6.68
C THR A 689 20.17 -23.14 6.92
N GLY A 690 20.24 -24.47 7.09
CA GLY A 690 21.49 -25.25 7.12
C GLY A 690 22.53 -24.73 8.10
N GLU A 691 23.74 -24.48 7.58
CA GLU A 691 24.87 -24.02 8.40
C GLU A 691 24.62 -22.64 9.03
N ALA A 692 24.00 -21.69 8.30
CA ALA A 692 23.69 -20.38 8.85
C ALA A 692 22.72 -20.45 10.04
N ALA A 693 21.68 -21.27 9.95
CA ALA A 693 20.73 -21.50 11.05
C ALA A 693 21.40 -22.22 12.25
N TYR A 694 22.30 -23.17 11.98
CA TYR A 694 23.09 -23.83 13.02
C TYR A 694 24.00 -22.86 13.78
N GLN A 695 24.77 -22.03 13.06
CA GLN A 695 25.63 -21.02 13.66
C GLN A 695 24.84 -19.97 14.47
N HIS A 696 23.68 -19.57 13.98
CA HIS A 696 22.77 -18.69 14.70
C HIS A 696 22.38 -19.29 16.06
N GLY A 697 21.92 -20.54 16.09
CA GLY A 697 21.58 -21.24 17.31
C GLY A 697 22.78 -21.43 18.27
N MET A 698 23.96 -21.69 17.72
CA MET A 698 25.19 -21.75 18.52
C MET A 698 25.54 -20.41 19.19
N ASN A 699 25.35 -19.30 18.45
CA ASN A 699 25.60 -17.95 18.99
C ASN A 699 24.59 -17.58 20.08
N GLU A 700 23.30 -17.91 19.89
CA GLU A 700 22.28 -17.74 20.94
C GLU A 700 22.62 -18.54 22.19
N SER A 701 23.00 -19.82 22.02
CA SER A 701 23.41 -20.69 23.12
C SER A 701 24.66 -20.15 23.86
N ALA A 702 25.66 -19.68 23.12
CA ALA A 702 26.85 -19.06 23.69
C ALA A 702 26.51 -17.76 24.46
N THR A 703 25.61 -16.94 23.93
CA THR A 703 25.14 -15.73 24.59
C THR A 703 24.42 -16.03 25.89
N LEU A 704 23.52 -17.03 25.90
CA LEU A 704 22.86 -17.49 27.11
C LEU A 704 23.89 -18.01 28.15
N GLY A 705 24.94 -18.71 27.70
CA GLY A 705 26.04 -19.15 28.58
C GLY A 705 26.81 -17.98 29.21
N ARG A 706 27.09 -16.92 28.43
CA ARG A 706 27.74 -15.71 28.97
C ARG A 706 26.84 -15.00 29.98
N LEU A 707 25.54 -14.89 29.68
CA LEU A 707 24.56 -14.31 30.61
C LEU A 707 24.46 -15.11 31.91
N ALA A 708 24.38 -16.43 31.81
CA ALA A 708 24.37 -17.31 32.99
C ALA A 708 25.61 -17.07 33.90
N THR A 709 26.80 -16.97 33.28
CA THR A 709 28.03 -16.65 33.99
C THR A 709 28.02 -15.27 34.65
N ALA A 710 27.58 -14.24 33.91
CA ALA A 710 27.49 -12.86 34.42
C ALA A 710 26.50 -12.75 35.59
N LEU A 711 25.38 -13.47 35.53
CA LEU A 711 24.33 -13.51 36.54
C LEU A 711 24.64 -14.52 37.69
N LYS A 712 25.73 -15.27 37.57
CA LYS A 712 26.14 -16.31 38.53
C LYS A 712 25.03 -17.33 38.82
N THR A 713 24.45 -17.88 37.74
CA THR A 713 23.33 -18.83 37.79
C THR A 713 23.48 -19.94 36.74
N GLY A 714 22.65 -20.98 36.82
CA GLY A 714 22.54 -22.00 35.78
C GLY A 714 21.84 -21.45 34.52
N ARG A 715 22.03 -22.07 33.33
CA ARG A 715 21.37 -21.65 32.10
C ARG A 715 19.84 -21.70 32.19
N ALA A 716 19.31 -22.69 32.92
CA ALA A 716 17.87 -22.85 33.12
C ALA A 716 17.24 -21.70 33.94
N ASP A 717 18.01 -21.09 34.79
CA ASP A 717 17.54 -20.11 35.78
C ASP A 717 17.88 -18.67 35.40
N VAL A 718 18.41 -18.43 34.18
CA VAL A 718 18.84 -17.09 33.73
C VAL A 718 17.68 -16.12 33.71
N GLU A 719 16.50 -16.53 33.22
CA GLU A 719 15.30 -15.71 33.13
C GLU A 719 14.79 -15.31 34.52
N GLU A 720 14.68 -16.27 35.43
CA GLU A 720 14.25 -16.02 36.80
C GLU A 720 15.22 -15.06 37.51
N ARG A 721 16.53 -15.30 37.35
CA ARG A 721 17.57 -14.45 37.95
C ARG A 721 17.57 -13.01 37.38
N ALA A 722 17.41 -12.86 36.06
CA ALA A 722 17.32 -11.56 35.42
C ALA A 722 16.07 -10.80 35.89
N THR A 723 14.92 -11.46 35.95
CA THR A 723 13.64 -10.89 36.43
C THR A 723 13.76 -10.47 37.91
N SER A 724 14.37 -11.32 38.76
CA SER A 724 14.61 -11.00 40.15
C SER A 724 15.53 -9.77 40.32
N LEU A 725 16.60 -9.68 39.51
CA LEU A 725 17.49 -8.50 39.53
C LEU A 725 16.80 -7.22 39.05
N ALA A 726 16.02 -7.29 37.99
CA ALA A 726 15.24 -6.15 37.49
C ALA A 726 14.24 -5.65 38.55
N THR A 727 13.57 -6.56 39.25
CA THR A 727 12.68 -6.24 40.38
C THR A 727 13.44 -5.58 41.50
N ARG A 728 14.61 -6.15 41.86
CA ARG A 728 15.47 -5.61 42.93
C ARG A 728 16.01 -4.21 42.62
N VAL A 729 16.38 -3.97 41.38
CA VAL A 729 16.81 -2.62 40.93
C VAL A 729 15.67 -1.60 41.16
N ARG A 730 14.45 -1.90 40.71
CA ARG A 730 13.27 -1.03 40.93
C ARG A 730 12.99 -0.79 42.43
N GLU A 731 13.12 -1.81 43.26
CA GLU A 731 12.99 -1.67 44.73
C GLU A 731 14.05 -0.77 45.33
N LEU A 732 15.31 -0.93 44.89
CA LEU A 732 16.42 -0.10 45.36
C LEU A 732 16.26 1.35 44.88
N GLU A 733 15.88 1.61 43.66
CA GLU A 733 15.58 2.93 43.15
C GLU A 733 14.50 3.63 43.99
N ARG A 734 13.38 2.95 44.27
CA ARG A 734 12.32 3.47 45.15
C ARG A 734 12.84 3.75 46.56
N LYS A 735 13.71 2.87 47.08
CA LYS A 735 14.28 3.05 48.41
C LYS A 735 15.28 4.21 48.46
N ILE A 736 16.06 4.42 47.41
CA ILE A 736 16.91 5.59 47.24
C ILE A 736 16.08 6.87 47.23
N GLU A 737 14.99 6.91 46.42
CA GLU A 737 14.06 8.06 46.41
C GLU A 737 13.46 8.32 47.80
N GLN A 738 13.06 7.27 48.50
CA GLN A 738 12.52 7.36 49.87
C GLN A 738 13.57 7.87 50.86
N LEU A 739 14.80 7.37 50.79
CA LEU A 739 15.91 7.78 51.68
C LEU A 739 16.35 9.23 51.36
N GLN A 740 16.40 9.62 50.09
CA GLN A 740 16.66 11.00 49.67
C GLN A 740 15.57 11.94 50.22
N GLY A 741 14.30 11.52 50.13
CA GLY A 741 13.19 12.22 50.72
C GLY A 741 13.29 12.33 52.28
N GLN A 742 13.82 11.30 52.96
CA GLN A 742 14.02 11.29 54.41
C GLN A 742 15.24 12.16 54.81
N VAL A 743 16.33 12.10 54.08
CA VAL A 743 17.51 12.98 54.27
C VAL A 743 17.14 14.43 54.03
N ALA A 744 16.37 14.68 53.01
CA ALA A 744 15.81 16.00 52.74
C ALA A 744 14.82 16.49 53.84
N ALA A 745 14.23 15.50 54.55
CA ALA A 745 13.22 15.80 55.62
C ALA A 745 13.80 15.90 57.05
N GLY A 746 15.05 15.51 57.28
CA GLY A 746 15.63 15.58 58.62
C GLY A 746 16.96 14.85 58.76
N GLY A 747 18.03 15.47 58.36
CA GLY A 747 19.33 15.24 59.03
C GLY A 747 19.17 15.69 60.47
N ALA A 748 19.56 14.84 61.41
CA ALA A 748 19.51 15.15 62.85
C ALA A 748 20.40 16.42 63.19
N GLY A 749 19.78 17.57 63.20
CA GLY A 749 20.40 18.85 63.50
C GLY A 749 19.52 19.99 63.09
N ASP A 750 18.98 20.74 63.99
CA ASP A 750 18.19 21.95 63.89
C ASP A 750 17.05 21.99 62.88
N ASP A 751 15.81 22.05 63.39
CA ASP A 751 14.60 22.26 62.64
C ASP A 751 14.71 23.53 61.72
N PRO A 752 14.70 23.44 60.39
CA PRO A 752 14.87 24.61 59.52
C PRO A 752 13.85 25.73 59.81
N ALA A 753 12.65 25.39 60.26
CA ALA A 753 11.63 26.36 60.61
C ALA A 753 11.99 27.25 61.81
N SER A 754 12.93 26.77 62.70
CA SER A 754 13.42 27.55 63.86
C SER A 754 14.37 28.70 63.46
N GLU A 755 14.93 28.66 62.25
CA GLU A 755 15.82 29.69 61.72
C GLU A 755 15.05 30.84 61.03
N ALA A 756 13.72 30.80 61.03
CA ALA A 756 12.90 31.88 60.48
C ALA A 756 13.06 33.16 61.30
N GLN A 757 13.39 34.26 60.58
CA GLN A 757 13.55 35.57 61.16
C GLN A 757 12.35 36.48 60.79
N GLU A 758 12.09 37.51 61.60
CA GLU A 758 11.07 38.48 61.31
C GLU A 758 11.68 39.72 60.64
N VAL A 759 11.19 40.01 59.41
CA VAL A 759 11.61 41.14 58.62
C VAL A 759 10.39 41.91 58.18
N ASN A 760 10.28 43.18 58.58
CA ASN A 760 9.17 44.08 58.31
C ASN A 760 7.76 43.50 58.65
N GLY A 761 7.69 42.74 59.80
CA GLY A 761 6.46 42.07 60.26
C GLY A 761 6.07 40.81 59.46
N ILE A 762 6.97 40.27 58.67
CA ILE A 762 6.85 39.05 57.89
C ILE A 762 7.83 38.03 58.36
N ARG A 763 7.41 36.80 58.60
CA ARG A 763 8.34 35.67 58.85
C ARG A 763 9.03 35.28 57.54
N LEU A 764 10.35 35.32 57.54
CA LEU A 764 11.22 34.97 56.47
C LEU A 764 12.11 33.78 56.82
N LEU A 765 12.07 32.77 56.02
CA LEU A 765 13.05 31.66 56.04
C LEU A 765 13.83 31.62 54.74
N VAL A 766 15.15 31.73 54.84
CA VAL A 766 16.07 31.56 53.71
C VAL A 766 17.02 30.40 54.02
N LYS A 767 17.03 29.40 53.17
CA LYS A 767 17.87 28.21 53.40
C LYS A 767 18.47 27.67 52.13
N ARG A 768 19.72 27.21 52.18
CA ARG A 768 20.40 26.52 51.12
C ARG A 768 20.43 24.99 51.41
N PHE A 769 20.11 24.19 50.36
CA PHE A 769 20.14 22.73 50.38
C PHE A 769 20.85 22.23 49.14
N ASP A 770 22.05 21.72 49.27
CA ASP A 770 22.80 21.13 48.18
C ASP A 770 22.43 19.67 47.96
N ASP A 771 22.58 19.12 46.72
CA ASP A 771 22.28 17.78 46.31
C ASP A 771 20.80 17.35 46.49
N VAL A 772 19.87 18.29 46.55
CA VAL A 772 18.42 18.03 46.57
C VAL A 772 17.83 18.40 45.23
N ASP A 773 17.08 17.45 44.63
CA ASP A 773 16.40 17.70 43.37
C ASP A 773 15.24 18.71 43.54
N ILE A 774 14.80 19.26 42.42
CA ILE A 774 13.74 20.31 42.40
C ILE A 774 12.42 19.79 43.01
N LYS A 775 12.12 18.46 42.92
CA LYS A 775 10.94 17.87 43.53
C LYS A 775 11.08 17.83 45.05
N GLY A 776 12.25 17.48 45.55
CA GLY A 776 12.59 17.50 46.97
C GLY A 776 12.50 18.90 47.58
N LEU A 777 13.06 19.92 46.88
CA LEU A 777 12.97 21.33 47.29
C LEU A 777 11.52 21.81 47.32
N ARG A 778 10.66 21.42 46.34
CA ARG A 778 9.22 21.76 46.35
C ARG A 778 8.48 21.14 47.53
N ALA A 779 8.73 19.85 47.80
CA ALA A 779 8.12 19.16 48.93
C ALA A 779 8.54 19.76 50.29
N MET A 780 9.78 20.27 50.39
CA MET A 780 10.26 21.02 51.56
C MET A 780 9.62 22.41 51.67
N MET A 781 9.50 23.12 50.53
CA MET A 781 8.84 24.39 50.45
C MET A 781 7.41 24.34 51.02
N ASP A 782 6.61 23.37 50.51
CA ASP A 782 5.23 23.21 50.94
C ASP A 782 5.14 22.91 52.46
N ARG A 783 5.98 22.02 53.02
CA ARG A 783 6.02 21.69 54.45
C ARG A 783 6.45 22.86 55.31
N LEU A 784 7.49 23.62 54.90
CA LEU A 784 7.99 24.78 55.64
C LEU A 784 6.97 25.92 55.64
N ARG A 785 6.30 26.17 54.52
CA ARG A 785 5.23 27.15 54.41
C ARG A 785 4.03 26.80 55.31
N ASP A 786 3.58 25.54 55.30
CA ASP A 786 2.45 25.07 56.11
C ASP A 786 2.79 25.19 57.61
N ARG A 787 4.03 24.92 58.00
CA ARG A 787 4.47 24.96 59.37
C ARG A 787 4.70 26.38 59.92
N LEU A 788 5.18 27.30 59.04
CA LEU A 788 5.44 28.70 59.40
C LEU A 788 4.18 29.54 59.39
N GLY A 789 3.14 29.10 58.64
CA GLY A 789 1.86 29.83 58.48
C GLY A 789 2.04 31.03 57.58
N SER A 790 1.86 32.23 58.11
CA SER A 790 2.08 33.51 57.37
C SER A 790 3.59 33.75 57.24
N ALA A 791 4.20 33.41 56.06
CA ALA A 791 5.63 33.49 55.87
C ALA A 791 6.04 33.61 54.40
N VAL A 792 7.26 34.09 54.17
CA VAL A 792 8.02 34.00 52.93
C VAL A 792 9.13 32.96 53.11
N VAL A 793 9.17 31.97 52.25
CA VAL A 793 10.19 30.91 52.29
C VAL A 793 10.99 30.97 50.98
N VAL A 794 12.30 31.05 51.07
CA VAL A 794 13.23 31.04 49.93
C VAL A 794 14.19 29.89 50.11
N LEU A 795 14.15 28.95 49.20
CA LEU A 795 15.05 27.81 49.16
C LEU A 795 15.98 27.91 47.97
N GLY A 796 17.30 27.75 48.22
CA GLY A 796 18.30 27.64 47.18
C GLY A 796 18.94 26.23 47.22
N GLY A 797 19.44 25.75 46.10
CA GLY A 797 20.18 24.50 46.04
C GLY A 797 21.04 24.41 44.78
N VAL A 798 22.04 23.54 44.86
CA VAL A 798 22.93 23.24 43.74
C VAL A 798 22.79 21.75 43.41
N GLN A 799 22.50 21.47 42.11
CA GLN A 799 22.45 20.09 41.57
C GLN A 799 22.97 20.10 40.14
N ASN A 800 23.83 19.14 39.78
CA ASN A 800 24.40 19.02 38.44
C ASN A 800 25.01 20.31 37.90
N ASP A 801 25.81 21.02 38.74
CA ASP A 801 26.45 22.29 38.39
C ASP A 801 25.48 23.44 38.00
N LYS A 802 24.27 23.42 38.53
CA LYS A 802 23.27 24.49 38.35
C LYS A 802 22.66 24.93 39.65
N ALA A 803 22.55 26.24 39.81
CA ALA A 803 21.85 26.85 40.94
C ALA A 803 20.32 26.81 40.67
N THR A 804 19.56 26.35 41.67
CA THR A 804 18.09 26.31 41.63
C THR A 804 17.56 27.17 42.79
N LEU A 805 16.54 27.98 42.51
CA LEU A 805 15.88 28.85 43.48
C LEU A 805 14.40 28.58 43.53
N LEU A 806 13.82 28.42 44.68
CA LEU A 806 12.38 28.33 44.90
C LEU A 806 11.96 29.43 45.90
N VAL A 807 10.85 30.11 45.59
CA VAL A 807 10.22 31.11 46.45
C VAL A 807 8.77 30.72 46.69
N GLY A 808 8.38 30.63 47.94
CA GLY A 808 7.00 30.41 48.36
C GLY A 808 6.54 31.58 49.28
N VAL A 809 5.39 32.11 48.94
CA VAL A 809 4.74 33.20 49.72
C VAL A 809 3.39 32.74 50.19
N SER A 810 3.04 32.90 51.44
CA SER A 810 1.67 32.57 51.92
C SER A 810 0.63 33.49 51.29
N LYS A 811 -0.57 33.00 51.05
CA LYS A 811 -1.64 33.70 50.31
C LYS A 811 -2.01 35.08 50.89
N ASP A 812 -1.94 35.26 52.17
CA ASP A 812 -2.20 36.48 52.89
C ASP A 812 -1.10 37.55 52.72
N LEU A 813 0.06 37.19 52.22
CA LEU A 813 1.20 38.08 52.00
C LEU A 813 1.41 38.39 50.50
N THR A 814 0.63 37.80 49.59
CA THR A 814 0.83 37.97 48.15
C THR A 814 0.63 39.42 47.65
N ASP A 815 -0.16 40.22 48.35
CA ASP A 815 -0.33 41.65 48.04
C ASP A 815 0.89 42.53 48.46
N ARG A 816 1.73 42.03 49.36
CA ARG A 816 2.94 42.70 49.83
C ARG A 816 4.22 42.10 49.19
N CYS A 817 4.23 40.86 48.87
CA CYS A 817 5.39 40.15 48.37
C CYS A 817 4.98 39.22 47.23
N HIS A 818 5.51 39.41 46.02
CA HIS A 818 5.22 38.62 44.84
C HIS A 818 6.37 37.63 44.58
N ALA A 819 6.10 36.31 44.73
CA ALA A 819 7.17 35.28 44.59
C ALA A 819 7.87 35.33 43.23
N GLY A 820 7.13 35.61 42.13
CA GLY A 820 7.67 35.74 40.78
C GLY A 820 8.63 36.89 40.60
N GLU A 821 8.42 38.03 41.27
CA GLU A 821 9.34 39.21 41.25
C GLU A 821 10.61 38.89 42.03
N LEU A 822 10.48 38.35 43.25
CA LEU A 822 11.61 38.00 44.08
C LEU A 822 12.51 36.98 43.40
N VAL A 823 11.94 35.86 42.88
CA VAL A 823 12.74 34.85 42.21
C VAL A 823 13.39 35.37 40.94
N GLY A 824 12.76 36.28 40.22
CA GLY A 824 13.30 36.93 39.03
C GLY A 824 14.60 37.70 39.32
N GLU A 825 14.61 38.52 40.43
CA GLU A 825 15.79 39.28 40.86
C GLU A 825 16.90 38.33 41.35
N LEU A 826 16.55 37.33 42.13
CA LEU A 826 17.52 36.33 42.66
C LEU A 826 18.13 35.49 41.51
N ALA A 827 17.32 35.08 40.53
CA ALA A 827 17.80 34.31 39.40
C ALA A 827 18.73 35.09 38.48
N ALA A 828 18.56 36.39 38.36
CA ALA A 828 19.48 37.26 37.61
C ALA A 828 20.90 37.24 38.19
N LYS A 829 21.05 37.15 39.54
CA LYS A 829 22.35 37.07 40.23
C LYS A 829 23.08 35.75 40.06
N VAL A 830 22.36 34.70 39.78
CA VAL A 830 22.94 33.39 39.44
C VAL A 830 23.07 33.16 37.91
N GLY A 831 23.00 34.25 37.15
CA GLY A 831 23.18 34.20 35.69
C GLY A 831 22.06 33.48 34.92
N GLY A 832 20.82 33.54 35.43
CA GLY A 832 19.69 32.84 34.82
C GLY A 832 18.41 33.62 34.80
N LYS A 833 17.28 32.91 34.76
CA LYS A 833 15.93 33.51 34.76
C LYS A 833 15.02 32.80 35.76
N GLY A 834 14.07 33.54 36.31
CA GLY A 834 13.07 33.02 37.22
C GLY A 834 11.70 33.63 36.96
N GLY A 835 10.65 32.96 37.42
CA GLY A 835 9.27 33.42 37.31
C GLY A 835 8.26 32.45 37.91
N GLY A 836 7.03 32.86 38.03
CA GLY A 836 5.95 32.09 38.61
C GLY A 836 4.77 32.96 39.04
N ARG A 837 3.90 32.38 39.84
CA ARG A 837 2.72 33.03 40.40
C ARG A 837 3.10 33.88 41.63
N ALA A 838 2.20 34.68 42.15
CA ALA A 838 2.40 35.52 43.35
C ALA A 838 2.71 34.69 44.59
N ASP A 839 2.13 33.49 44.71
CA ASP A 839 2.27 32.58 45.85
C ASP A 839 3.43 31.55 45.72
N SER A 840 3.91 31.29 44.52
CA SER A 840 4.97 30.29 44.27
C SER A 840 5.68 30.53 42.94
N ALA A 841 7.00 30.56 42.98
CA ALA A 841 7.84 30.79 41.82
C ALA A 841 9.15 30.01 41.92
N GLN A 842 9.74 29.77 40.73
CA GLN A 842 11.03 29.08 40.63
C GLN A 842 11.94 29.76 39.63
N GLY A 843 13.24 29.67 39.87
CA GLY A 843 14.28 30.19 39.00
C GLY A 843 15.58 29.41 39.14
N GLY A 844 16.59 29.82 38.44
CA GLY A 844 17.94 29.25 38.59
C GLY A 844 18.87 29.76 37.50
N GLY A 845 20.13 29.38 37.59
CA GLY A 845 21.16 29.80 36.64
C GLY A 845 22.43 28.94 36.70
N GLY A 846 23.40 29.27 35.85
CA GLY A 846 24.67 28.56 35.75
C GLY A 846 25.74 29.07 36.70
N ASP A 847 25.59 30.24 37.36
CA ASP A 847 26.54 30.76 38.30
C ASP A 847 26.22 30.29 39.71
N ILE A 848 26.92 29.23 40.14
CA ILE A 848 26.78 28.66 41.47
C ILE A 848 27.34 29.56 42.54
N GLY A 849 28.42 30.34 42.23
CA GLY A 849 29.09 31.23 43.15
C GLY A 849 28.23 32.40 43.63
N GLY A 850 27.28 32.83 42.78
CA GLY A 850 26.32 33.90 43.09
C GLY A 850 25.13 33.47 43.95
N LEU A 851 24.94 32.15 44.25
CA LEU A 851 23.77 31.66 44.97
C LEU A 851 23.72 32.19 46.42
N ASP A 852 24.84 32.17 47.15
CA ASP A 852 24.88 32.61 48.55
C ASP A 852 24.63 34.12 48.64
N GLU A 853 25.18 34.92 47.70
CA GLU A 853 24.94 36.37 47.63
C GLU A 853 23.47 36.68 47.31
N ALA A 854 22.87 35.92 46.36
CA ALA A 854 21.45 36.02 46.05
C ALA A 854 20.56 35.74 47.25
N LEU A 855 20.84 34.64 47.97
CA LEU A 855 20.09 34.28 49.18
C LEU A 855 20.26 35.30 50.32
N ALA A 856 21.47 35.87 50.53
CA ALA A 856 21.76 36.88 51.56
C ALA A 856 21.03 38.23 51.32
N GLU A 857 20.60 38.50 50.09
CA GLU A 857 19.90 39.77 49.73
C GLU A 857 18.40 39.74 50.01
N VAL A 858 17.81 38.54 50.20
CA VAL A 858 16.37 38.38 50.45
C VAL A 858 15.83 39.23 51.61
N PRO A 859 16.51 39.28 52.79
CA PRO A 859 16.05 40.17 53.88
C PRO A 859 15.97 41.63 53.51
N ASN A 860 16.97 42.13 52.73
CA ASN A 860 17.02 43.53 52.28
C ASN A 860 15.90 43.84 51.28
N TRP A 861 15.66 42.89 50.37
CA TRP A 861 14.58 43.00 49.42
C TRP A 861 13.23 43.08 50.11
N LEU A 862 12.97 42.23 51.10
CA LEU A 862 11.74 42.22 51.88
C LEU A 862 11.56 43.46 52.76
N SER A 863 12.70 44.02 53.28
CA SER A 863 12.66 45.23 54.10
C SER A 863 12.27 46.49 53.35
N SER A 864 12.46 46.52 52.03
CA SER A 864 12.11 47.63 51.16
C SER A 864 10.66 47.67 50.73
N ARG A 865 9.87 46.68 51.10
CA ARG A 865 8.45 46.49 50.74
C ARG A 865 7.62 46.20 51.97
#